data_0954ba077b938dc96acc69ead59234b0
#
_entry.id   0954ba077b938dc96acc69ead59234b0
#
_cell.length_a   1.000
_cell.length_b   1.000
_cell.length_c   1.000
_cell.angle_alpha   90.00
_cell.angle_beta   90.00
_cell.angle_gamma   90.00
#
_symmetry.space_group_name_H-M   'P 1'
#
loop_
_entity.id
_entity.type
_entity.pdbx_description
1 polymer ?
#
loop_
_entity_poly.entity_id
_entity_poly.type
_entity_poly.pdbx_seq_one_letter_code
_entity_poly.pdbx_strand_id
1 'polypeptide(L)'
;MNERYSEEVKAILEAAQQQAVMNYHQELTTAHVLAALCGSDGFFKYLLQSLHIDENAFSKDAKALVQKIPGVKGQDRQLMMGTGFARVMAILGQGKEEIGIGQLVAAIASDGDSDVVSLFRKYGIDKKKVEAAFMQYQNSEANDETKKTLEKYGQDLTAKAKDGKLDPVIGRDEEIRRTIEILSRRKKNNPVLIGEPGVGKTAIVEGLARRIIAGDVPESLKNKTLYALDLAALVAGAKYRGEFEERLKKVLKAVSESAGQIIMFIDELHTVVGAGAAEGAMDAGNILKPMLARGELRCIGATTLNEYRKYIEKDSALERRFQPVMVKEPSVEDTISILRGLRERYEVHHGVRIKDAALVAAAVLSNRYINDRFLPDKAIDLVDEAAARLRTEIDSLPTELDESKRRILQLEIEAQALGKEEDAQSKDRLAKLNEELAKLRKENDELVKRWDAEKASIARVREVKKEIDAVKNQMEQAERDYDLNKMAELKYGRLPELQKELAALSKKDENGNDNVMLKEEVDEEDIAKVVSTWTGIPVARLGTGERAKLVHLEEILHEHVIGQDEAVKAVSEAVIRARAGIKDPNRPIGSFIFLGPTGVGKTELAKTLAEVLFDDERNMVRIDMSEYMEKHTVSRLIGAPPGYVGYDEGGQLTEAVRRHPYSVILLDEIEKAHADVFNVLLQVLDDGRLTDGKGRIVDFKNTLIIMTSNLGSSEIMKAQGAMDREKIQQMLMNFFRPEFLNRVDDIVVFKPLQAEQIKEIVKLVLHELGDRLNKQLELTLTYTDEAVAFLAKAGFDPAFGARPLKRLIVHTVENILGKKIVAGEIKNGDKVEVVLVNDAIDVVVK
;
A
#
# COMPACT_ATOMS: atom_id res chain seq x y z
N MET A 1 57.24 24.96 9.69
CA MET A 1 57.49 23.56 9.28
C MET A 1 56.20 22.71 9.29
N ASN A 2 55.04 23.19 9.79
CA ASN A 2 53.87 22.32 10.03
C ASN A 2 52.89 22.15 8.88
N GLU A 3 53.04 22.82 7.75
CA GLU A 3 52.04 22.78 6.66
C GLU A 3 52.26 21.71 5.57
N ARG A 4 53.35 20.93 5.69
CA ARG A 4 53.74 19.96 4.66
C ARG A 4 53.55 18.48 5.08
N TYR A 5 53.05 18.18 6.26
CA TYR A 5 52.89 16.79 6.73
C TYR A 5 51.41 16.46 6.81
N SER A 6 51.00 15.25 6.40
CA SER A 6 49.67 14.72 6.66
C SER A 6 49.42 14.67 8.17
N GLU A 7 48.15 14.72 8.59
CA GLU A 7 47.73 14.67 9.98
C GLU A 7 48.27 13.37 10.67
N GLU A 8 48.29 12.27 9.94
CA GLU A 8 48.85 10.98 10.40
C GLU A 8 50.34 11.05 10.69
N VAL A 9 51.11 11.69 9.78
CA VAL A 9 52.57 11.89 9.97
C VAL A 9 52.82 12.81 11.14
N LYS A 10 52.05 13.89 11.32
CA LYS A 10 52.17 14.79 12.48
C LYS A 10 52.00 14.06 13.81
N ALA A 11 50.91 13.26 13.90
CA ALA A 11 50.61 12.47 15.09
C ALA A 11 51.75 11.48 15.44
N ILE A 12 52.34 10.82 14.44
CA ILE A 12 53.45 9.90 14.65
C ILE A 12 54.70 10.62 15.08
N LEU A 13 55.01 11.77 14.50
CA LEU A 13 56.18 12.55 14.87
C LEU A 13 56.05 13.13 16.31
N GLU A 14 54.87 13.58 16.68
CA GLU A 14 54.58 14.00 18.07
C GLU A 14 54.73 12.85 19.07
N ALA A 15 54.19 11.68 18.73
CA ALA A 15 54.33 10.47 19.57
C ALA A 15 55.80 10.03 19.73
N ALA A 16 56.56 10.09 18.63
CA ALA A 16 58.01 9.82 18.65
C ALA A 16 58.80 10.82 19.51
N GLN A 17 58.44 12.10 19.40
CA GLN A 17 59.06 13.15 20.22
C GLN A 17 58.71 12.98 21.73
N GLN A 18 57.47 12.70 22.06
CA GLN A 18 57.06 12.42 23.45
C GLN A 18 57.82 11.21 24.01
N GLN A 19 57.98 10.16 23.23
CA GLN A 19 58.69 8.96 23.63
C GLN A 19 60.19 9.25 23.91
N ALA A 20 60.82 10.07 23.05
CA ALA A 20 62.22 10.48 23.26
C ALA A 20 62.41 11.30 24.56
N VAL A 21 61.45 12.21 24.82
CA VAL A 21 61.46 13.04 26.07
C VAL A 21 61.22 12.16 27.30
N MET A 22 60.27 11.23 27.27
CA MET A 22 59.98 10.33 28.39
C MET A 22 61.14 9.43 28.75
N ASN A 23 61.90 8.97 27.75
CA ASN A 23 63.11 8.12 27.96
C ASN A 23 64.37 8.87 28.24
N TYR A 24 64.29 10.20 28.40
CA TYR A 24 65.45 11.05 28.65
C TYR A 24 66.53 10.98 27.55
N HIS A 25 66.15 10.83 26.31
CA HIS A 25 67.10 10.83 25.17
C HIS A 25 67.36 12.26 24.70
N GLN A 26 68.55 12.49 24.21
CA GLN A 26 69.04 13.81 23.72
C GLN A 26 68.75 14.01 22.25
N GLU A 27 68.56 12.92 21.51
CA GLU A 27 68.31 12.94 20.06
C GLU A 27 67.03 12.22 19.71
N LEU A 28 66.24 12.81 18.82
CA LEU A 28 65.13 12.18 18.12
C LEU A 28 65.68 11.39 16.94
N THR A 29 65.59 10.06 16.98
CA THR A 29 66.14 9.14 15.98
C THR A 29 65.03 8.43 15.20
N THR A 30 65.33 7.80 14.10
CA THR A 30 64.37 6.97 13.32
C THR A 30 63.82 5.78 14.09
N ALA A 31 64.52 5.33 15.17
CA ALA A 31 64.07 4.29 16.05
C ALA A 31 62.84 4.73 16.88
N HIS A 32 62.76 6.00 17.30
CA HIS A 32 61.57 6.55 17.99
C HIS A 32 60.40 6.63 17.06
N VAL A 33 60.62 7.05 15.78
CA VAL A 33 59.55 7.10 14.79
C VAL A 33 59.02 5.70 14.48
N LEU A 34 59.91 4.72 14.37
CA LEU A 34 59.55 3.33 14.14
C LEU A 34 58.77 2.75 15.32
N ALA A 35 59.14 3.05 16.54
CA ALA A 35 58.40 2.61 17.72
C ALA A 35 57.02 3.26 17.83
N ALA A 36 56.87 4.52 17.43
CA ALA A 36 55.57 5.21 17.31
C ALA A 36 54.71 4.60 16.18
N LEU A 37 55.31 4.25 15.04
CA LEU A 37 54.60 3.55 13.94
C LEU A 37 54.05 2.19 14.37
N CYS A 38 54.81 1.43 15.17
CA CYS A 38 54.37 0.15 15.74
C CYS A 38 53.19 0.30 16.75
N GLY A 39 52.98 1.48 17.29
CA GLY A 39 51.87 1.78 18.21
C GLY A 39 50.63 2.39 17.57
N SER A 40 50.67 2.67 16.27
CA SER A 40 49.57 3.26 15.53
C SER A 40 48.76 2.21 14.72
N ASP A 41 47.45 2.37 14.70
CA ASP A 41 46.63 1.63 13.77
C ASP A 41 46.57 2.39 12.42
N GLY A 42 47.05 1.80 11.33
CA GLY A 42 47.11 2.42 10.02
C GLY A 42 47.96 1.66 9.02
N PHE A 43 48.56 2.39 8.05
CA PHE A 43 49.36 1.80 7.00
C PHE A 43 50.46 0.86 7.47
N PHE A 44 51.18 1.19 8.57
CA PHE A 44 52.29 0.38 9.03
C PHE A 44 51.88 -1.03 9.49
N LYS A 45 50.76 -1.11 10.17
CA LYS A 45 50.14 -2.38 10.59
C LYS A 45 49.74 -3.21 9.38
N TYR A 46 49.10 -2.58 8.38
CA TYR A 46 48.73 -3.21 7.08
C TYR A 46 50.00 -3.74 6.38
N LEU A 47 51.09 -2.97 6.38
CA LEU A 47 52.36 -3.38 5.77
C LEU A 47 52.89 -4.66 6.41
N LEU A 48 52.91 -4.75 7.75
CA LEU A 48 53.38 -5.96 8.46
C LEU A 48 52.47 -7.16 8.13
N GLN A 49 51.16 -6.98 8.12
CA GLN A 49 50.20 -8.04 7.77
C GLN A 49 50.35 -8.52 6.33
N SER A 50 50.48 -7.60 5.39
CA SER A 50 50.65 -7.90 3.95
C SER A 50 51.93 -8.69 3.64
N LEU A 51 52.95 -8.52 4.46
CA LEU A 51 54.22 -9.24 4.35
C LEU A 51 54.29 -10.49 5.28
N HIS A 52 53.16 -10.84 5.95
CA HIS A 52 53.07 -11.94 6.88
C HIS A 52 54.10 -11.89 8.04
N ILE A 53 54.37 -10.68 8.54
CA ILE A 53 55.31 -10.43 9.65
C ILE A 53 54.53 -10.41 10.94
N ASP A 54 55.07 -11.10 11.98
CA ASP A 54 54.47 -11.05 13.32
C ASP A 54 54.66 -9.64 13.93
N GLU A 55 53.55 -8.94 14.10
CA GLU A 55 53.47 -7.57 14.62
C GLU A 55 54.09 -7.47 16.02
N ASN A 56 53.85 -8.45 16.88
CA ASN A 56 54.34 -8.45 18.23
C ASN A 56 55.87 -8.63 18.29
N ALA A 57 56.40 -9.55 17.47
CA ALA A 57 57.83 -9.79 17.37
C ALA A 57 58.54 -8.55 16.80
N PHE A 58 57.98 -7.95 15.72
CA PHE A 58 58.56 -6.73 15.14
C PHE A 58 58.53 -5.55 16.11
N SER A 59 57.42 -5.31 16.80
CA SER A 59 57.26 -4.23 17.78
C SER A 59 58.22 -4.37 18.96
N LYS A 60 58.45 -5.61 19.41
CA LYS A 60 59.45 -5.92 20.47
C LYS A 60 60.85 -5.55 20.01
N ASP A 61 61.27 -5.94 18.83
CA ASP A 61 62.57 -5.62 18.26
C ASP A 61 62.76 -4.10 18.06
N ALA A 62 61.71 -3.41 17.56
CA ALA A 62 61.71 -1.96 17.40
C ALA A 62 61.84 -1.22 18.71
N LYS A 63 61.14 -1.63 19.76
CA LYS A 63 61.28 -1.08 21.12
C LYS A 63 62.64 -1.33 21.73
N ALA A 64 63.24 -2.48 21.43
CA ALA A 64 64.58 -2.81 21.88
C ALA A 64 65.65 -1.86 21.29
N LEU A 65 65.43 -1.33 20.06
CA LEU A 65 66.34 -0.32 19.48
C LEU A 65 66.23 1.01 20.22
N VAL A 66 65.07 1.42 20.65
CA VAL A 66 64.89 2.64 21.47
C VAL A 66 65.57 2.51 22.83
N GLN A 67 65.48 1.31 23.44
CA GLN A 67 66.13 1.06 24.76
C GLN A 67 67.65 1.07 24.72
N LYS A 68 68.29 0.87 23.59
CA LYS A 68 69.72 0.95 23.41
C LYS A 68 70.28 2.39 23.40
N ILE A 69 69.42 3.37 23.17
CA ILE A 69 69.80 4.76 23.14
C ILE A 69 70.08 5.27 24.56
N PRO A 70 71.24 5.83 24.83
CA PRO A 70 71.56 6.26 26.18
C PRO A 70 70.74 7.47 26.62
N GLY A 71 70.07 7.32 27.81
CA GLY A 71 69.31 8.43 28.43
C GLY A 71 70.23 9.21 29.38
N VAL A 72 70.17 10.53 29.31
CA VAL A 72 70.94 11.41 30.17
C VAL A 72 70.01 12.24 31.06
N LYS A 73 70.13 12.19 32.39
CA LYS A 73 69.30 12.97 33.31
C LYS A 73 70.00 14.32 33.62
N GLY A 74 69.45 15.48 33.32
CA GLY A 74 69.93 16.84 33.56
C GLY A 74 68.88 17.91 33.39
N GLN A 75 69.09 19.12 33.96
CA GLN A 75 68.29 20.30 33.78
C GLN A 75 68.72 21.00 32.49
N ASP A 76 67.83 21.60 31.70
CA ASP A 76 67.96 22.21 30.37
C ASP A 76 68.32 21.26 29.23
N ARG A 77 67.22 20.79 28.55
CA ARG A 77 67.39 19.89 27.41
C ARG A 77 66.65 20.45 26.19
N GLN A 78 67.38 20.66 25.12
CA GLN A 78 66.86 20.78 23.81
C GLN A 78 66.99 19.40 23.12
N LEU A 79 65.86 18.81 22.72
CA LEU A 79 65.88 17.60 21.92
C LEU A 79 66.40 17.94 20.51
N MET A 80 67.55 17.35 20.15
CA MET A 80 68.11 17.52 18.81
C MET A 80 67.65 16.46 17.85
N MET A 81 67.66 16.74 16.52
CA MET A 81 67.45 15.71 15.50
C MET A 81 68.72 14.84 15.37
N GLY A 82 68.49 13.51 15.51
CA GLY A 82 69.56 12.54 15.24
C GLY A 82 69.93 12.54 13.73
N THR A 83 71.16 12.17 13.44
CA THR A 83 71.71 12.26 12.06
C THR A 83 70.95 11.46 11.02
N GLY A 84 70.47 10.25 11.36
CA GLY A 84 69.65 9.43 10.49
C GLY A 84 68.28 10.03 10.26
N PHE A 85 67.63 10.52 11.30
CA PHE A 85 66.31 11.18 11.19
C PHE A 85 66.40 12.51 10.38
N ALA A 86 67.46 13.31 10.63
CA ALA A 86 67.71 14.54 9.87
C ALA A 86 67.90 14.24 8.36
N ARG A 87 68.59 13.14 8.02
CA ARG A 87 68.73 12.67 6.62
C ARG A 87 67.40 12.30 6.02
N VAL A 88 66.55 11.53 6.69
CA VAL A 88 65.21 11.18 6.24
C VAL A 88 64.37 12.41 5.98
N MET A 89 64.38 13.36 6.89
CA MET A 89 63.63 14.62 6.78
C MET A 89 64.15 15.51 5.63
N ALA A 90 65.47 15.53 5.38
CA ALA A 90 66.07 16.24 4.26
C ALA A 90 65.68 15.63 2.91
N ILE A 91 65.59 14.32 2.80
CA ILE A 91 65.12 13.63 1.59
C ILE A 91 63.64 13.94 1.33
N LEU A 92 62.79 13.85 2.35
CA LEU A 92 61.34 14.15 2.26
C LEU A 92 61.12 15.62 1.96
N GLY A 93 61.95 16.52 2.42
CA GLY A 93 61.83 17.96 2.23
C GLY A 93 62.16 18.46 0.81
N GLN A 94 62.74 17.64 -0.07
CA GLN A 94 63.06 17.99 -1.46
C GLN A 94 61.83 18.01 -2.40
N GLY A 95 60.70 17.37 -2.02
CA GLY A 95 59.43 17.38 -2.78
C GLY A 95 58.61 18.64 -2.55
N LYS A 96 57.70 18.94 -3.51
CA LYS A 96 56.74 20.05 -3.40
C LYS A 96 55.38 19.59 -2.83
N GLU A 97 55.16 18.31 -2.69
CA GLU A 97 53.91 17.68 -2.26
C GLU A 97 53.84 17.47 -0.75
N GLU A 98 52.66 17.28 -0.24
CA GLU A 98 52.42 16.90 1.14
C GLU A 98 53.03 15.53 1.44
N ILE A 99 53.73 15.39 2.53
CA ILE A 99 54.41 14.18 2.93
C ILE A 99 53.46 13.24 3.65
N GLY A 100 53.09 12.13 3.00
CA GLY A 100 52.25 11.08 3.54
C GLY A 100 53.05 9.98 4.27
N ILE A 101 52.29 9.12 5.00
CA ILE A 101 52.88 8.04 5.83
C ILE A 101 53.67 7.04 5.03
N GLY A 102 53.23 6.67 3.80
CA GLY A 102 53.95 5.75 2.91
C GLY A 102 55.34 6.27 2.53
N GLN A 103 55.46 7.57 2.26
CA GLN A 103 56.73 8.21 1.93
C GLN A 103 57.66 8.24 3.14
N LEU A 104 57.13 8.51 4.33
CA LEU A 104 57.91 8.51 5.58
C LEU A 104 58.47 7.10 5.88
N VAL A 105 57.63 6.06 5.82
CA VAL A 105 58.06 4.65 6.07
C VAL A 105 59.10 4.20 5.01
N ALA A 106 58.87 4.55 3.74
CA ALA A 106 59.79 4.23 2.64
C ALA A 106 61.16 4.90 2.80
N ALA A 107 61.16 6.17 3.23
CA ALA A 107 62.42 6.88 3.52
C ALA A 107 63.19 6.34 4.76
N ILE A 108 62.43 5.97 5.80
CA ILE A 108 63.03 5.32 6.97
C ILE A 108 63.66 3.95 6.61
N ALA A 109 62.96 3.17 5.78
CA ALA A 109 63.44 1.85 5.36
C ALA A 109 64.69 1.91 4.52
N SER A 110 64.91 3.01 3.77
CA SER A 110 66.11 3.17 2.89
C SER A 110 67.24 3.96 3.54
N ASP A 111 66.92 5.06 4.22
CA ASP A 111 67.86 6.11 4.61
C ASP A 111 67.85 6.44 6.09
N GLY A 112 67.14 5.65 6.89
CA GLY A 112 67.10 5.78 8.36
C GLY A 112 68.44 5.47 9.08
N ASP A 113 68.39 5.37 10.37
CA ASP A 113 69.57 4.94 11.16
C ASP A 113 69.98 3.50 10.82
N SER A 114 71.24 3.15 10.85
CA SER A 114 71.78 1.85 10.43
C SER A 114 71.06 0.64 11.09
N ASP A 115 70.72 0.77 12.34
CA ASP A 115 70.09 -0.26 13.14
C ASP A 115 68.63 -0.46 12.72
N VAL A 116 67.93 0.63 12.41
CA VAL A 116 66.56 0.60 11.92
C VAL A 116 66.53 0.00 10.49
N VAL A 117 67.41 0.41 9.60
CA VAL A 117 67.52 -0.16 8.24
C VAL A 117 67.89 -1.64 8.31
N SER A 118 68.75 -2.05 9.24
CA SER A 118 69.11 -3.44 9.47
C SER A 118 67.90 -4.27 9.98
N LEU A 119 67.05 -3.69 10.85
CA LEU A 119 65.83 -4.30 11.32
C LEU A 119 64.84 -4.50 10.16
N PHE A 120 64.60 -3.51 9.33
CA PHE A 120 63.73 -3.64 8.15
C PHE A 120 64.24 -4.75 7.21
N ARG A 121 65.58 -4.83 6.95
CA ARG A 121 66.17 -5.90 6.14
C ARG A 121 66.02 -7.29 6.76
N LYS A 122 66.15 -7.41 8.10
CA LYS A 122 65.95 -8.67 8.84
C LYS A 122 64.54 -9.24 8.56
N TYR A 123 63.53 -8.39 8.49
CA TYR A 123 62.15 -8.79 8.22
C TYR A 123 61.78 -8.73 6.72
N GLY A 124 62.74 -8.47 5.86
CA GLY A 124 62.58 -8.47 4.40
C GLY A 124 61.79 -7.29 3.85
N ILE A 125 61.73 -6.19 4.61
CA ILE A 125 61.06 -4.94 4.21
C ILE A 125 62.06 -4.05 3.46
N ASP A 126 61.75 -3.70 2.25
CA ASP A 126 62.53 -2.74 1.44
C ASP A 126 61.63 -1.63 0.89
N LYS A 127 62.23 -0.55 0.39
CA LYS A 127 61.55 0.62 -0.14
C LYS A 127 60.49 0.25 -1.22
N LYS A 128 60.85 -0.67 -2.13
CA LYS A 128 59.91 -1.07 -3.22
C LYS A 128 58.67 -1.81 -2.67
N LYS A 129 58.85 -2.66 -1.66
CA LYS A 129 57.74 -3.37 -1.01
C LYS A 129 56.86 -2.42 -0.23
N VAL A 130 57.45 -1.41 0.45
CA VAL A 130 56.69 -0.37 1.16
C VAL A 130 55.84 0.42 0.18
N GLU A 131 56.42 0.87 -0.96
CA GLU A 131 55.72 1.62 -1.98
C GLU A 131 54.60 0.78 -2.62
N ALA A 132 54.84 -0.49 -2.94
CA ALA A 132 53.83 -1.41 -3.45
C ALA A 132 52.68 -1.65 -2.46
N ALA A 133 53.02 -1.90 -1.18
CA ALA A 133 52.03 -2.09 -0.15
C ALA A 133 51.23 -0.82 0.15
N PHE A 134 51.88 0.36 0.01
CA PHE A 134 51.17 1.62 0.21
C PHE A 134 50.17 1.90 -0.91
N MET A 135 50.48 1.60 -2.17
CA MET A 135 49.51 1.66 -3.27
C MET A 135 48.33 0.72 -3.05
N GLN A 136 48.58 -0.49 -2.56
CA GLN A 136 47.52 -1.44 -2.21
C GLN A 136 46.66 -0.95 -1.05
N TYR A 137 47.25 -0.39 -0.03
CA TYR A 137 46.58 0.18 1.16
C TYR A 137 45.66 1.36 0.76
N GLN A 138 46.15 2.31 -0.03
CA GLN A 138 45.33 3.41 -0.55
C GLN A 138 44.14 2.92 -1.37
N ASN A 139 44.35 1.88 -2.20
CA ASN A 139 43.26 1.28 -2.95
C ASN A 139 42.25 0.59 -2.04
N SER A 140 42.69 -0.04 -0.95
CA SER A 140 41.78 -0.69 0.02
C SER A 140 40.99 0.32 0.86
N GLU A 141 41.63 1.41 1.31
CA GLU A 141 40.93 2.50 2.02
C GLU A 141 39.93 3.21 1.11
N ALA A 142 40.30 3.51 -0.13
CA ALA A 142 39.37 4.09 -1.10
C ALA A 142 38.18 3.16 -1.36
N ASN A 143 38.41 1.85 -1.43
CA ASN A 143 37.34 0.87 -1.56
C ASN A 143 36.45 0.78 -0.32
N ASP A 144 37.02 0.86 0.89
CA ASP A 144 36.24 0.82 2.13
C ASP A 144 35.40 2.09 2.33
N GLU A 145 35.96 3.27 1.99
CA GLU A 145 35.21 4.54 2.04
C GLU A 145 34.10 4.57 0.98
N THR A 146 34.39 4.06 -0.22
CA THR A 146 33.42 3.87 -1.30
C THR A 146 32.30 2.95 -0.83
N LYS A 147 32.62 1.82 -0.23
CA LYS A 147 31.65 0.84 0.29
C LYS A 147 30.79 1.44 1.40
N LYS A 148 31.37 2.12 2.38
CA LYS A 148 30.64 2.82 3.45
C LYS A 148 29.70 3.90 2.90
N THR A 149 30.15 4.64 1.89
CA THR A 149 29.32 5.66 1.22
C THR A 149 28.13 5.01 0.51
N LEU A 150 28.35 3.91 -0.20
CA LEU A 150 27.30 3.17 -0.87
C LEU A 150 26.31 2.57 0.15
N GLU A 151 26.78 1.90 1.19
CA GLU A 151 25.94 1.32 2.24
C GLU A 151 25.06 2.38 2.95
N LYS A 152 25.54 3.62 3.06
CA LYS A 152 24.79 4.71 3.68
C LYS A 152 23.65 5.24 2.83
N TYR A 153 23.77 5.23 1.50
CA TYR A 153 22.84 5.89 0.58
C TYR A 153 22.14 4.93 -0.39
N GLY A 154 22.16 3.62 -0.10
CA GLY A 154 21.41 2.66 -0.90
C GLY A 154 21.64 1.22 -0.45
N GLN A 155 21.27 0.29 -1.32
CA GLN A 155 21.22 -1.13 -1.00
C GLN A 155 21.85 -1.96 -2.12
N ASP A 156 22.70 -2.90 -1.75
CA ASP A 156 23.21 -3.92 -2.68
C ASP A 156 22.19 -5.04 -2.87
N LEU A 157 21.49 -5.02 -4.03
CA LEU A 157 20.50 -6.04 -4.37
C LEU A 157 21.14 -7.40 -4.68
N THR A 158 22.39 -7.43 -5.18
CA THR A 158 23.11 -8.67 -5.43
C THR A 158 23.52 -9.35 -4.12
N ALA A 159 23.92 -8.57 -3.12
CA ALA A 159 24.16 -9.12 -1.76
C ALA A 159 22.87 -9.68 -1.15
N LYS A 160 21.75 -8.95 -1.24
CA LYS A 160 20.43 -9.45 -0.80
C LYS A 160 19.99 -10.71 -1.53
N ALA A 161 20.26 -10.79 -2.85
CA ALA A 161 19.99 -12.00 -3.64
C ALA A 161 20.83 -13.18 -3.17
N LYS A 162 22.10 -12.93 -2.83
CA LYS A 162 23.01 -13.94 -2.27
C LYS A 162 22.53 -14.45 -0.91
N ASP A 163 22.01 -13.55 -0.07
CA ASP A 163 21.46 -13.89 1.25
C ASP A 163 20.06 -14.55 1.18
N GLY A 164 19.46 -14.71 -0.02
CA GLY A 164 18.11 -15.27 -0.18
C GLY A 164 16.98 -14.32 0.30
N LYS A 165 17.27 -13.04 0.52
CA LYS A 165 16.31 -12.05 1.05
C LYS A 165 15.38 -11.43 -0.01
N LEU A 166 15.63 -11.69 -1.30
CA LEU A 166 14.78 -11.18 -2.39
C LEU A 166 13.68 -12.18 -2.73
N ASP A 167 12.51 -11.64 -3.06
CA ASP A 167 11.35 -12.42 -3.47
C ASP A 167 11.56 -13.11 -4.83
N PRO A 168 10.91 -14.26 -5.07
CA PRO A 168 10.92 -14.88 -6.37
C PRO A 168 10.18 -14.00 -7.39
N VAL A 169 10.79 -13.79 -8.55
CA VAL A 169 10.19 -13.00 -9.63
C VAL A 169 9.58 -13.96 -10.64
N ILE A 170 8.29 -13.78 -10.90
CA ILE A 170 7.49 -14.68 -11.74
C ILE A 170 6.85 -13.85 -12.86
N GLY A 171 6.85 -14.39 -14.09
CA GLY A 171 6.15 -13.80 -15.23
C GLY A 171 6.78 -12.51 -15.79
N ARG A 172 8.08 -12.25 -15.51
CA ARG A 172 8.82 -11.08 -16.00
C ARG A 172 10.08 -11.42 -16.80
N ASP A 173 10.12 -12.62 -17.34
CA ASP A 173 11.31 -13.13 -18.06
C ASP A 173 11.64 -12.34 -19.31
N GLU A 174 10.64 -11.84 -20.04
CA GLU A 174 10.85 -11.05 -21.26
C GLU A 174 11.45 -9.67 -20.93
N GLU A 175 10.90 -8.99 -19.92
CA GLU A 175 11.38 -7.69 -19.50
C GLU A 175 12.81 -7.76 -18.90
N ILE A 176 13.09 -8.82 -18.11
CA ILE A 176 14.45 -9.07 -17.58
C ILE A 176 15.41 -9.33 -18.73
N ARG A 177 15.05 -10.20 -19.68
CA ARG A 177 15.88 -10.49 -20.86
C ARG A 177 16.14 -9.23 -21.66
N ARG A 178 15.10 -8.42 -21.89
CA ARG A 178 15.24 -7.16 -22.61
C ARG A 178 16.15 -6.16 -21.88
N THR A 179 16.06 -6.09 -20.57
CA THR A 179 16.94 -5.27 -19.72
C THR A 179 18.40 -5.73 -19.84
N ILE A 180 18.66 -7.04 -19.82
CA ILE A 180 19.99 -7.65 -20.04
C ILE A 180 20.55 -7.29 -21.43
N GLU A 181 19.73 -7.43 -22.47
CA GLU A 181 20.12 -7.06 -23.84
C GLU A 181 20.56 -5.59 -23.95
N ILE A 182 19.79 -4.68 -23.34
CA ILE A 182 20.07 -3.24 -23.36
C ILE A 182 21.36 -2.96 -22.59
N LEU A 183 21.55 -3.52 -21.39
CA LEU A 183 22.77 -3.35 -20.59
C LEU A 183 24.03 -3.85 -21.32
N SER A 184 23.88 -4.81 -22.22
CA SER A 184 24.97 -5.38 -23.00
C SER A 184 25.32 -4.56 -24.25
N ARG A 185 24.57 -3.53 -24.59
CA ARG A 185 24.83 -2.67 -25.79
C ARG A 185 26.04 -1.77 -25.58
N ARG A 186 26.62 -1.36 -26.68
CA ARG A 186 27.73 -0.38 -26.68
C ARG A 186 27.24 1.07 -26.49
N LYS A 187 26.03 1.39 -26.97
CA LYS A 187 25.39 2.71 -26.87
C LYS A 187 23.93 2.50 -26.47
N LYS A 188 23.30 3.50 -25.85
CA LYS A 188 21.95 3.41 -25.29
C LYS A 188 21.80 2.17 -24.39
N ASN A 189 22.77 1.99 -23.50
CA ASN A 189 22.92 0.82 -22.65
C ASN A 189 22.29 1.00 -21.26
N ASN A 190 21.51 2.06 -21.05
CA ASN A 190 20.78 2.28 -19.81
C ASN A 190 19.29 2.01 -20.08
N PRO A 191 18.72 0.88 -19.58
CA PRO A 191 17.30 0.63 -19.68
C PRO A 191 16.52 1.54 -18.74
N VAL A 192 15.31 1.93 -19.17
CA VAL A 192 14.32 2.60 -18.33
C VAL A 192 13.05 1.77 -18.35
N LEU A 193 12.66 1.26 -17.17
CA LEU A 193 11.43 0.50 -16.96
C LEU A 193 10.26 1.47 -16.87
N ILE A 194 9.34 1.41 -17.82
CA ILE A 194 8.20 2.31 -17.91
C ILE A 194 6.92 1.53 -17.69
N GLY A 195 6.15 1.92 -16.69
CA GLY A 195 4.86 1.28 -16.38
C GLY A 195 4.15 2.01 -15.25
N GLU A 196 2.88 1.69 -15.07
CA GLU A 196 2.08 2.25 -13.99
C GLU A 196 2.63 1.86 -12.60
N PRO A 197 2.26 2.59 -11.53
CA PRO A 197 2.64 2.21 -10.17
C PRO A 197 2.14 0.81 -9.83
N GLY A 198 2.94 0.02 -9.08
CA GLY A 198 2.52 -1.30 -8.61
C GLY A 198 2.54 -2.43 -9.64
N VAL A 199 2.97 -2.19 -10.92
CA VAL A 199 3.06 -3.28 -11.92
C VAL A 199 4.29 -4.19 -11.75
N GLY A 200 5.17 -3.93 -10.78
CA GLY A 200 6.35 -4.76 -10.50
C GLY A 200 7.62 -4.34 -11.22
N LYS A 201 7.85 -3.04 -11.47
CA LYS A 201 9.10 -2.53 -12.06
C LYS A 201 10.34 -2.89 -11.24
N THR A 202 10.27 -2.72 -9.93
CA THR A 202 11.36 -3.04 -8.99
C THR A 202 11.65 -4.54 -8.95
N ALA A 203 10.61 -5.39 -9.04
CA ALA A 203 10.76 -6.85 -9.11
C ALA A 203 11.61 -7.31 -10.32
N ILE A 204 11.54 -6.63 -11.47
CA ILE A 204 12.37 -6.95 -12.65
C ILE A 204 13.86 -6.77 -12.32
N VAL A 205 14.18 -5.72 -11.55
CA VAL A 205 15.56 -5.42 -11.14
C VAL A 205 16.06 -6.43 -10.10
N GLU A 206 15.19 -6.84 -9.18
CA GLU A 206 15.47 -7.90 -8.21
C GLU A 206 15.67 -9.25 -8.91
N GLY A 207 14.84 -9.56 -9.92
CA GLY A 207 15.01 -10.73 -10.77
C GLY A 207 16.33 -10.74 -11.52
N LEU A 208 16.75 -9.59 -12.04
CA LEU A 208 18.07 -9.43 -12.64
C LEU A 208 19.20 -9.69 -11.63
N ALA A 209 19.09 -9.18 -10.40
CA ALA A 209 20.08 -9.43 -9.34
C ALA A 209 20.20 -10.95 -9.05
N ARG A 210 19.07 -11.67 -8.97
CA ARG A 210 19.07 -13.13 -8.79
C ARG A 210 19.74 -13.86 -9.95
N ARG A 211 19.48 -13.45 -11.21
CA ARG A 211 20.14 -14.06 -12.39
C ARG A 211 21.64 -13.77 -12.43
N ILE A 212 22.09 -12.58 -12.00
CA ILE A 212 23.52 -12.26 -11.90
C ILE A 212 24.21 -13.22 -10.91
N ILE A 213 23.60 -13.45 -9.74
CA ILE A 213 24.15 -14.35 -8.72
C ILE A 213 24.11 -15.81 -9.19
N ALA A 214 23.04 -16.22 -9.87
CA ALA A 214 22.93 -17.57 -10.44
C ALA A 214 23.88 -17.80 -11.64
N GLY A 215 24.52 -16.74 -12.17
CA GLY A 215 25.38 -16.82 -13.36
C GLY A 215 24.60 -16.93 -14.68
N ASP A 216 23.27 -16.78 -14.66
CA ASP A 216 22.39 -16.83 -15.83
C ASP A 216 22.31 -15.47 -16.55
N VAL A 217 23.47 -14.92 -16.86
CA VAL A 217 23.66 -13.67 -17.58
C VAL A 217 24.89 -13.74 -18.48
N PRO A 218 24.97 -12.90 -19.55
CA PRO A 218 26.17 -12.80 -20.39
C PRO A 218 27.44 -12.49 -19.58
N GLU A 219 28.60 -12.90 -20.08
CA GLU A 219 29.92 -12.67 -19.44
C GLU A 219 30.13 -11.20 -19.03
N SER A 220 29.61 -10.24 -19.82
CA SER A 220 29.73 -8.81 -19.54
C SER A 220 29.00 -8.33 -18.27
N LEU A 221 28.07 -9.14 -17.77
CA LEU A 221 27.26 -8.86 -16.58
C LEU A 221 27.57 -9.80 -15.39
N LYS A 222 28.34 -10.85 -15.61
CA LYS A 222 28.81 -11.70 -14.51
C LYS A 222 29.67 -10.88 -13.54
N ASN A 223 29.53 -11.17 -12.28
CA ASN A 223 30.26 -10.52 -11.18
C ASN A 223 30.00 -8.99 -11.06
N LYS A 224 28.91 -8.48 -11.68
CA LYS A 224 28.50 -7.09 -11.46
C LYS A 224 27.67 -6.99 -10.19
N THR A 225 27.82 -5.87 -9.50
CA THR A 225 26.98 -5.50 -8.36
C THR A 225 25.81 -4.64 -8.83
N LEU A 226 24.60 -5.01 -8.48
CA LEU A 226 23.40 -4.22 -8.72
C LEU A 226 23.05 -3.44 -7.46
N TYR A 227 23.17 -2.12 -7.55
CA TYR A 227 23.03 -1.23 -6.41
C TYR A 227 21.82 -0.32 -6.57
N ALA A 228 20.85 -0.41 -5.64
CA ALA A 228 19.67 0.44 -5.62
C ALA A 228 19.94 1.72 -4.82
N LEU A 229 19.79 2.88 -5.47
CA LEU A 229 19.97 4.19 -4.85
C LEU A 229 18.75 4.55 -3.98
N ASP A 230 19.00 4.93 -2.74
CA ASP A 230 17.97 5.43 -1.83
C ASP A 230 17.95 6.97 -1.86
N LEU A 231 17.01 7.51 -2.64
CA LEU A 231 16.83 8.95 -2.75
C LEU A 231 16.35 9.59 -1.44
N ALA A 232 15.56 8.88 -0.64
CA ALA A 232 15.07 9.36 0.64
C ALA A 232 16.23 9.52 1.63
N ALA A 233 17.17 8.56 1.68
CA ALA A 233 18.37 8.64 2.50
C ALA A 233 19.30 9.79 2.08
N LEU A 234 19.38 10.10 0.79
CA LEU A 234 20.15 11.23 0.28
C LEU A 234 19.59 12.59 0.73
N VAL A 235 18.25 12.72 0.78
CA VAL A 235 17.55 13.95 1.18
C VAL A 235 17.46 14.08 2.69
N ALA A 236 17.35 12.97 3.42
CA ALA A 236 17.18 12.96 4.86
C ALA A 236 18.30 13.74 5.59
N GLY A 237 17.90 14.73 6.40
CA GLY A 237 18.83 15.59 7.16
C GLY A 237 19.66 16.59 6.35
N ALA A 238 19.43 16.72 5.04
CA ALA A 238 20.05 17.79 4.24
C ALA A 238 19.30 19.12 4.52
N LYS A 239 19.98 20.04 5.18
CA LYS A 239 19.41 21.39 5.50
C LYS A 239 19.43 22.32 4.28
N TYR A 240 20.36 22.11 3.37
CA TYR A 240 20.57 22.94 2.18
C TYR A 240 20.72 22.09 0.93
N ARG A 241 20.32 22.65 -0.21
CA ARG A 241 20.43 22.03 -1.55
C ARG A 241 21.85 21.50 -1.86
N GLY A 242 22.89 22.25 -1.48
CA GLY A 242 24.28 21.85 -1.73
C GLY A 242 24.69 20.55 -1.04
N GLU A 243 24.11 20.22 0.10
CA GLU A 243 24.43 18.98 0.83
C GLU A 243 23.93 17.74 0.08
N PHE A 244 22.72 17.80 -0.49
CA PHE A 244 22.20 16.72 -1.34
C PHE A 244 23.04 16.53 -2.60
N GLU A 245 23.37 17.61 -3.29
CA GLU A 245 24.21 17.55 -4.49
C GLU A 245 25.61 16.98 -4.17
N GLU A 246 26.18 17.34 -3.03
CA GLU A 246 27.48 16.80 -2.59
C GLU A 246 27.41 15.30 -2.26
N ARG A 247 26.35 14.87 -1.56
CA ARG A 247 26.12 13.44 -1.27
C ARG A 247 25.93 12.64 -2.54
N LEU A 248 25.09 13.11 -3.46
CA LEU A 248 24.89 12.45 -4.75
C LEU A 248 26.19 12.40 -5.56
N LYS A 249 26.97 13.47 -5.59
CA LYS A 249 28.31 13.47 -6.25
C LYS A 249 29.25 12.42 -5.64
N LYS A 250 29.27 12.26 -4.31
CA LYS A 250 30.07 11.24 -3.64
C LYS A 250 29.67 9.84 -4.06
N VAL A 251 28.36 9.53 -4.08
CA VAL A 251 27.84 8.23 -4.54
C VAL A 251 28.18 7.98 -6.01
N LEU A 252 27.94 8.96 -6.87
CA LEU A 252 28.22 8.83 -8.31
C LEU A 252 29.72 8.68 -8.59
N LYS A 253 30.56 9.38 -7.84
CA LYS A 253 32.02 9.21 -7.91
C LYS A 253 32.44 7.80 -7.52
N ALA A 254 31.90 7.29 -6.41
CA ALA A 254 32.12 5.92 -5.95
C ALA A 254 31.73 4.88 -7.02
N VAL A 255 30.59 5.07 -7.68
CA VAL A 255 30.15 4.18 -8.77
C VAL A 255 31.07 4.29 -10.00
N SER A 256 31.50 5.50 -10.38
CA SER A 256 32.41 5.72 -11.51
C SER A 256 33.77 5.09 -11.28
N GLU A 257 34.32 5.22 -10.06
CA GLU A 257 35.62 4.64 -9.66
C GLU A 257 35.59 3.12 -9.64
N SER A 258 34.42 2.49 -9.55
CA SER A 258 34.25 1.03 -9.65
C SER A 258 34.56 0.46 -11.05
N ALA A 259 34.95 1.30 -12.02
CA ALA A 259 35.26 0.91 -13.40
C ALA A 259 34.16 0.06 -14.07
N GLY A 260 32.89 0.38 -13.79
CA GLY A 260 31.74 -0.31 -14.35
C GLY A 260 31.43 -1.67 -13.73
N GLN A 261 31.94 -1.96 -12.52
CA GLN A 261 31.52 -3.13 -11.75
C GLN A 261 30.15 -2.96 -11.12
N ILE A 262 29.73 -1.71 -10.89
CA ILE A 262 28.44 -1.38 -10.28
C ILE A 262 27.46 -0.94 -11.35
N ILE A 263 26.26 -1.51 -11.34
CA ILE A 263 25.10 -1.06 -12.09
C ILE A 263 24.15 -0.42 -11.10
N MET A 264 23.83 0.86 -11.28
CA MET A 264 22.96 1.60 -10.38
C MET A 264 21.50 1.42 -10.79
N PHE A 265 20.63 1.13 -9.85
CA PHE A 265 19.18 1.21 -10.02
C PHE A 265 18.66 2.50 -9.37
N ILE A 266 17.89 3.27 -10.12
CA ILE A 266 17.24 4.50 -9.67
C ILE A 266 15.75 4.34 -9.86
N ASP A 267 15.06 4.09 -8.77
CA ASP A 267 13.60 4.13 -8.79
C ASP A 267 13.11 5.58 -8.85
N GLU A 268 11.94 5.81 -9.41
CA GLU A 268 11.41 7.15 -9.65
C GLU A 268 12.45 8.10 -10.32
N LEU A 269 13.09 7.63 -11.38
CA LEU A 269 14.15 8.36 -12.09
C LEU A 269 13.79 9.83 -12.38
N HIS A 270 12.51 10.12 -12.57
CA HIS A 270 11.99 11.47 -12.82
C HIS A 270 12.24 12.44 -11.66
N THR A 271 12.34 11.95 -10.42
CA THR A 271 12.62 12.79 -9.25
C THR A 271 14.03 13.37 -9.28
N VAL A 272 14.97 12.61 -9.84
CA VAL A 272 16.37 13.03 -9.98
C VAL A 272 16.57 13.94 -11.20
N VAL A 273 15.79 13.71 -12.28
CA VAL A 273 15.94 14.40 -13.56
C VAL A 273 15.04 15.63 -13.67
N GLY A 274 13.86 15.59 -13.06
CA GLY A 274 12.80 16.60 -13.22
C GLY A 274 12.76 17.70 -12.16
N ALA A 275 13.58 17.61 -11.16
CA ALA A 275 13.57 18.52 -10.00
C ALA A 275 13.95 19.99 -10.32
N GLY A 276 14.31 20.31 -11.56
CA GLY A 276 14.75 21.66 -11.97
C GLY A 276 13.65 22.62 -12.48
N ALA A 277 12.38 22.17 -12.58
CA ALA A 277 11.32 22.97 -13.21
C ALA A 277 10.56 23.93 -12.27
N ALA A 278 10.73 23.84 -10.96
CA ALA A 278 10.16 24.78 -9.98
C ALA A 278 11.28 25.63 -9.38
N GLU A 279 11.05 26.91 -9.17
CA GLU A 279 12.01 27.82 -8.51
C GLU A 279 12.41 27.24 -7.14
N GLY A 280 13.66 26.75 -7.04
CA GLY A 280 14.19 26.10 -5.83
C GLY A 280 14.31 24.58 -5.85
N ALA A 281 13.88 23.88 -6.88
CA ALA A 281 13.96 22.41 -6.99
C ALA A 281 15.37 21.91 -7.39
N MET A 282 15.72 20.70 -6.96
CA MET A 282 17.03 20.07 -7.11
C MET A 282 17.28 19.63 -8.56
N ASP A 283 18.35 20.14 -9.21
CA ASP A 283 18.71 19.70 -10.55
C ASP A 283 19.88 18.69 -10.53
N ALA A 284 19.60 17.49 -10.04
CA ALA A 284 20.54 16.37 -10.07
C ALA A 284 20.77 15.84 -11.50
N GLY A 285 19.89 16.16 -12.44
CA GLY A 285 20.03 15.80 -13.85
C GLY A 285 21.32 16.35 -14.46
N ASN A 286 21.75 17.56 -14.11
CA ASN A 286 22.98 18.14 -14.61
C ASN A 286 24.25 17.41 -14.12
N ILE A 287 24.19 16.69 -13.03
CA ILE A 287 25.29 15.86 -12.52
C ILE A 287 25.32 14.52 -13.25
N LEU A 288 24.16 13.90 -13.50
CA LEU A 288 24.05 12.60 -14.17
C LEU A 288 24.36 12.67 -15.67
N LYS A 289 23.90 13.71 -16.37
CA LYS A 289 24.04 13.85 -17.84
C LYS A 289 25.47 13.70 -18.35
N PRO A 290 26.50 14.34 -17.77
CA PRO A 290 27.88 14.18 -18.21
C PRO A 290 28.40 12.75 -18.04
N MET A 291 28.09 12.09 -16.93
CA MET A 291 28.56 10.74 -16.63
C MET A 291 27.90 9.68 -17.52
N LEU A 292 26.61 9.82 -17.79
CA LEU A 292 25.87 9.01 -18.77
C LEU A 292 26.42 9.26 -20.19
N ALA A 293 26.79 10.50 -20.50
CA ALA A 293 27.35 10.86 -21.82
C ALA A 293 28.71 10.22 -22.07
N ARG A 294 29.57 10.18 -21.07
CA ARG A 294 30.90 9.54 -21.15
C ARG A 294 30.87 8.02 -21.00
N GLY A 295 29.72 7.45 -20.58
CA GLY A 295 29.58 6.01 -20.33
C GLY A 295 30.22 5.55 -19.00
N GLU A 296 30.51 6.48 -18.12
CA GLU A 296 31.08 6.24 -16.79
C GLU A 296 30.06 5.65 -15.82
N LEU A 297 28.77 5.92 -16.06
CA LEU A 297 27.65 5.41 -15.29
C LEU A 297 26.82 4.45 -16.12
N ARG A 298 26.56 3.26 -15.56
CA ARG A 298 25.56 2.32 -16.03
C ARG A 298 24.40 2.33 -15.05
N CYS A 299 23.18 2.61 -15.53
CA CYS A 299 22.03 2.66 -14.68
C CYS A 299 20.79 2.03 -15.31
N ILE A 300 19.93 1.53 -14.44
CA ILE A 300 18.56 1.12 -14.74
C ILE A 300 17.65 2.17 -14.08
N GLY A 301 16.77 2.79 -14.84
CA GLY A 301 15.77 3.70 -14.30
C GLY A 301 14.42 3.03 -14.24
N ALA A 302 13.56 3.46 -13.31
CA ALA A 302 12.14 3.13 -13.30
C ALA A 302 11.31 4.41 -13.20
N THR A 303 10.20 4.48 -13.95
CA THR A 303 9.30 5.65 -13.92
C THR A 303 7.93 5.30 -14.54
N THR A 304 6.97 6.20 -14.47
CA THR A 304 5.70 6.07 -15.18
C THR A 304 5.80 6.60 -16.62
N LEU A 305 4.83 6.25 -17.48
CA LEU A 305 4.80 6.71 -18.87
C LEU A 305 4.68 8.24 -18.97
N ASN A 306 3.85 8.84 -18.11
CA ASN A 306 3.61 10.27 -18.09
C ASN A 306 4.88 11.05 -17.69
N GLU A 307 5.59 10.58 -16.69
CA GLU A 307 6.82 11.16 -16.19
C GLU A 307 7.98 10.97 -17.18
N TYR A 308 8.04 9.78 -17.81
CA TYR A 308 9.02 9.54 -18.88
C TYR A 308 8.87 10.57 -20.00
N ARG A 309 7.65 10.78 -20.52
CA ARG A 309 7.35 11.77 -21.57
C ARG A 309 7.67 13.20 -21.13
N LYS A 310 7.36 13.54 -19.89
CA LYS A 310 7.53 14.89 -19.35
C LYS A 310 9.00 15.27 -19.11
N TYR A 311 9.81 14.34 -18.58
CA TYR A 311 11.13 14.63 -18.04
C TYR A 311 12.28 14.01 -18.82
N ILE A 312 12.08 12.86 -19.46
CA ILE A 312 13.17 12.13 -20.14
C ILE A 312 13.10 12.29 -21.65
N GLU A 313 11.95 12.09 -22.25
CA GLU A 313 11.75 12.18 -23.70
C GLU A 313 11.94 13.61 -24.24
N LYS A 314 11.61 14.63 -23.46
CA LYS A 314 11.83 16.04 -23.81
C LYS A 314 13.29 16.47 -23.74
N ASP A 315 14.13 15.74 -23.02
CA ASP A 315 15.55 16.03 -22.88
C ASP A 315 16.36 15.18 -23.87
N SER A 316 16.83 15.80 -24.95
CA SER A 316 17.56 15.13 -26.03
C SER A 316 18.85 14.43 -25.59
N ALA A 317 19.47 14.86 -24.48
CA ALA A 317 20.66 14.24 -23.92
C ALA A 317 20.34 12.94 -23.22
N LEU A 318 19.22 12.88 -22.50
CA LEU A 318 18.76 11.68 -21.79
C LEU A 318 18.10 10.68 -22.75
N GLU A 319 17.25 11.14 -23.66
CA GLU A 319 16.59 10.31 -24.68
C GLU A 319 17.60 9.47 -25.49
N ARG A 320 18.74 10.06 -25.82
CA ARG A 320 19.82 9.35 -26.56
C ARG A 320 20.60 8.34 -25.73
N ARG A 321 20.39 8.30 -24.39
CA ARG A 321 21.13 7.44 -23.46
C ARG A 321 20.27 6.36 -22.86
N PHE A 322 19.02 6.64 -22.65
CA PHE A 322 18.03 5.69 -22.11
C PHE A 322 17.30 4.93 -23.23
N GLN A 323 17.02 3.67 -22.95
CA GLN A 323 16.21 2.81 -23.82
C GLN A 323 14.98 2.34 -23.05
N PRO A 324 13.75 2.66 -23.50
CA PRO A 324 12.54 2.25 -22.80
C PRO A 324 12.32 0.74 -22.87
N VAL A 325 11.85 0.20 -21.73
CA VAL A 325 11.31 -1.15 -21.56
C VAL A 325 9.92 -1.00 -20.96
N MET A 326 8.88 -1.32 -21.74
CA MET A 326 7.50 -1.23 -21.28
C MET A 326 7.18 -2.38 -20.35
N VAL A 327 6.72 -2.05 -19.16
CA VAL A 327 6.24 -2.99 -18.13
C VAL A 327 4.74 -2.88 -18.05
N LYS A 328 4.04 -3.83 -18.63
CA LYS A 328 2.57 -3.87 -18.64
C LYS A 328 2.04 -4.42 -17.33
N GLU A 329 0.79 -4.08 -17.01
CA GLU A 329 0.04 -4.77 -15.97
C GLU A 329 -0.09 -6.26 -16.32
N PRO A 330 0.20 -7.19 -15.39
CA PRO A 330 0.03 -8.62 -15.63
C PRO A 330 -1.45 -8.99 -15.72
N SER A 331 -1.74 -10.10 -16.40
CA SER A 331 -3.08 -10.68 -16.43
C SER A 331 -3.49 -11.22 -15.03
N VAL A 332 -4.78 -11.52 -14.86
CA VAL A 332 -5.27 -12.18 -13.64
C VAL A 332 -4.58 -13.52 -13.43
N GLU A 333 -4.38 -14.31 -14.50
CA GLU A 333 -3.71 -15.61 -14.45
C GLU A 333 -2.24 -15.50 -14.06
N ASP A 334 -1.52 -14.53 -14.63
CA ASP A 334 -0.14 -14.23 -14.25
C ASP A 334 -0.07 -13.79 -12.78
N THR A 335 -1.02 -12.96 -12.34
CA THR A 335 -1.10 -12.50 -10.96
C THR A 335 -1.33 -13.67 -9.98
N ILE A 336 -2.21 -14.61 -10.31
CA ILE A 336 -2.41 -15.83 -9.50
C ILE A 336 -1.09 -16.61 -9.38
N SER A 337 -0.35 -16.72 -10.47
CA SER A 337 0.96 -17.41 -10.48
C SER A 337 1.98 -16.67 -9.60
N ILE A 338 2.00 -15.34 -9.64
CA ILE A 338 2.85 -14.50 -8.78
C ILE A 338 2.47 -14.71 -7.30
N LEU A 339 1.19 -14.65 -6.96
CA LEU A 339 0.70 -14.85 -5.60
C LEU A 339 1.05 -16.25 -5.05
N ARG A 340 0.93 -17.29 -5.89
CA ARG A 340 1.34 -18.65 -5.52
C ARG A 340 2.82 -18.74 -5.20
N GLY A 341 3.66 -18.04 -5.95
CA GLY A 341 5.10 -17.97 -5.69
C GLY A 341 5.47 -17.19 -4.43
N LEU A 342 4.67 -16.20 -4.04
CA LEU A 342 4.87 -15.40 -2.83
C LEU A 342 4.23 -16.03 -1.59
N ARG A 343 3.27 -16.93 -1.75
CA ARG A 343 2.45 -17.51 -0.68
C ARG A 343 3.26 -17.97 0.51
N GLU A 344 4.30 -18.78 0.30
CA GLU A 344 5.09 -19.38 1.38
C GLU A 344 5.76 -18.31 2.26
N ARG A 345 6.22 -17.20 1.67
CA ARG A 345 6.83 -16.08 2.40
C ARG A 345 5.83 -15.32 3.25
N TYR A 346 4.63 -15.06 2.71
CA TYR A 346 3.56 -14.42 3.47
C TYR A 346 3.05 -15.32 4.60
N GLU A 347 2.93 -16.64 4.36
CA GLU A 347 2.59 -17.62 5.41
C GLU A 347 3.61 -17.64 6.54
N VAL A 348 4.90 -17.56 6.21
CA VAL A 348 5.98 -17.52 7.23
C VAL A 348 5.98 -16.18 7.98
N HIS A 349 5.77 -15.06 7.25
CA HIS A 349 5.76 -13.73 7.85
C HIS A 349 4.62 -13.55 8.84
N HIS A 350 3.39 -13.86 8.43
CA HIS A 350 2.20 -13.69 9.27
C HIS A 350 1.97 -14.88 10.21
N GLY A 351 2.50 -16.06 9.89
CA GLY A 351 2.29 -17.27 10.68
C GLY A 351 0.90 -17.87 10.52
N VAL A 352 0.24 -17.61 9.39
CA VAL A 352 -1.07 -18.16 9.01
C VAL A 352 -0.95 -18.96 7.72
N ARG A 353 -1.93 -19.81 7.43
CA ARG A 353 -2.01 -20.52 6.15
C ARG A 353 -2.88 -19.75 5.18
N ILE A 354 -2.51 -19.76 3.89
CA ILE A 354 -3.25 -19.08 2.83
C ILE A 354 -3.76 -20.11 1.83
N LYS A 355 -5.08 -20.25 1.72
CA LYS A 355 -5.69 -21.17 0.75
C LYS A 355 -5.48 -20.68 -0.68
N ASP A 356 -5.36 -21.62 -1.64
CA ASP A 356 -5.25 -21.26 -3.06
C ASP A 356 -6.49 -20.47 -3.55
N ALA A 357 -7.67 -20.81 -3.04
CA ALA A 357 -8.90 -20.07 -3.31
C ALA A 357 -8.82 -18.59 -2.90
N ALA A 358 -8.12 -18.27 -1.79
CA ALA A 358 -7.89 -16.91 -1.38
C ALA A 358 -6.99 -16.14 -2.36
N LEU A 359 -5.95 -16.78 -2.90
CA LEU A 359 -5.07 -16.18 -3.91
C LEU A 359 -5.82 -15.91 -5.22
N VAL A 360 -6.63 -16.87 -5.66
CA VAL A 360 -7.51 -16.68 -6.83
C VAL A 360 -8.51 -15.55 -6.58
N ALA A 361 -9.15 -15.54 -5.42
CA ALA A 361 -10.09 -14.47 -5.04
C ALA A 361 -9.40 -13.11 -5.01
N ALA A 362 -8.20 -12.99 -4.43
CA ALA A 362 -7.45 -11.74 -4.38
C ALA A 362 -7.17 -11.17 -5.79
N ALA A 363 -6.73 -12.01 -6.73
CA ALA A 363 -6.48 -11.58 -8.11
C ALA A 363 -7.78 -11.19 -8.84
N VAL A 364 -8.83 -11.99 -8.73
CA VAL A 364 -10.09 -11.78 -9.44
C VAL A 364 -10.84 -10.57 -8.85
N LEU A 365 -11.00 -10.51 -7.52
CA LEU A 365 -11.76 -9.46 -6.85
C LEU A 365 -11.04 -8.11 -6.93
N SER A 366 -9.71 -8.08 -6.78
CA SER A 366 -8.97 -6.83 -6.95
C SER A 366 -9.06 -6.29 -8.37
N ASN A 367 -8.96 -7.16 -9.38
CA ASN A 367 -9.10 -6.75 -10.78
C ASN A 367 -10.51 -6.20 -11.08
N ARG A 368 -11.55 -6.79 -10.46
CA ARG A 368 -12.94 -6.41 -10.69
C ARG A 368 -13.38 -5.19 -9.91
N TYR A 369 -12.90 -5.04 -8.67
CA TYR A 369 -13.45 -4.07 -7.72
C TYR A 369 -12.52 -2.93 -7.34
N ILE A 370 -11.21 -3.04 -7.61
CA ILE A 370 -10.22 -2.01 -7.27
C ILE A 370 -9.64 -1.46 -8.58
N ASN A 371 -10.15 -0.29 -9.03
CA ASN A 371 -9.81 0.28 -10.33
C ASN A 371 -8.77 1.40 -10.26
N ASP A 372 -8.44 1.90 -9.08
CA ASP A 372 -7.47 2.97 -8.83
C ASP A 372 -6.02 2.48 -8.64
N ARG A 373 -5.81 1.16 -8.62
CA ARG A 373 -4.53 0.47 -8.48
C ARG A 373 -4.37 -0.61 -9.53
N PHE A 374 -3.13 -1.05 -9.75
CA PHE A 374 -2.77 -2.03 -10.77
C PHE A 374 -2.36 -3.38 -10.17
N LEU A 375 -2.57 -4.45 -10.95
CA LEU A 375 -2.02 -5.76 -10.65
C LEU A 375 -0.49 -5.75 -10.85
N PRO A 376 0.29 -6.55 -10.10
CA PRO A 376 -0.15 -7.49 -9.06
C PRO A 376 -0.28 -6.85 -7.67
N ASP A 377 0.14 -5.60 -7.49
CA ASP A 377 0.29 -4.91 -6.20
C ASP A 377 -1.00 -4.93 -5.37
N LYS A 378 -2.13 -4.51 -5.98
CA LYS A 378 -3.44 -4.53 -5.31
C LYS A 378 -3.87 -5.92 -4.82
N ALA A 379 -3.49 -6.99 -5.52
CA ALA A 379 -3.83 -8.35 -5.13
C ALA A 379 -2.89 -8.86 -4.03
N ILE A 380 -1.62 -8.47 -4.06
CA ILE A 380 -0.63 -8.75 -3.03
C ILE A 380 -1.05 -8.07 -1.72
N ASP A 381 -1.41 -6.78 -1.78
CA ASP A 381 -1.87 -6.02 -0.61
C ASP A 381 -3.11 -6.63 0.05
N LEU A 382 -4.07 -7.15 -0.76
CA LEU A 382 -5.24 -7.85 -0.21
C LEU A 382 -4.86 -9.11 0.57
N VAL A 383 -3.92 -9.89 0.05
CA VAL A 383 -3.45 -11.11 0.72
C VAL A 383 -2.68 -10.74 2.00
N ASP A 384 -1.84 -9.73 1.93
CA ASP A 384 -1.06 -9.23 3.07
C ASP A 384 -1.98 -8.72 4.20
N GLU A 385 -2.96 -7.87 3.86
CA GLU A 385 -3.91 -7.34 4.84
C GLU A 385 -4.82 -8.43 5.42
N ALA A 386 -5.32 -9.35 4.60
CA ALA A 386 -6.14 -10.45 5.09
C ALA A 386 -5.36 -11.35 6.06
N ALA A 387 -4.09 -11.65 5.73
CA ALA A 387 -3.22 -12.43 6.59
C ALA A 387 -2.86 -11.67 7.89
N ALA A 388 -2.59 -10.37 7.81
CA ALA A 388 -2.34 -9.52 8.96
C ALA A 388 -3.55 -9.41 9.88
N ARG A 389 -4.76 -9.28 9.30
CA ARG A 389 -6.02 -9.24 10.03
C ARG A 389 -6.27 -10.55 10.78
N LEU A 390 -6.16 -11.68 10.09
CA LEU A 390 -6.33 -12.99 10.70
C LEU A 390 -5.32 -13.22 11.82
N ARG A 391 -4.06 -12.83 11.62
CA ARG A 391 -3.06 -12.87 12.68
C ARG A 391 -3.45 -12.03 13.89
N THR A 392 -3.96 -10.81 13.66
CA THR A 392 -4.43 -9.93 14.74
C THR A 392 -5.60 -10.57 15.48
N GLU A 393 -6.51 -11.24 14.78
CA GLU A 393 -7.62 -12.00 15.38
C GLU A 393 -7.12 -13.16 16.24
N ILE A 394 -6.08 -13.90 15.79
CA ILE A 394 -5.45 -14.98 16.57
C ILE A 394 -4.72 -14.44 17.82
N ASP A 395 -4.04 -13.30 17.68
CA ASP A 395 -3.28 -12.69 18.77
C ASP A 395 -4.17 -11.91 19.77
N SER A 396 -5.39 -11.51 19.37
CA SER A 396 -6.39 -10.80 20.19
C SER A 396 -7.36 -11.76 20.87
N LEU A 397 -8.11 -11.24 21.83
CA LEU A 397 -9.17 -12.00 22.50
C LEU A 397 -10.33 -12.23 21.52
N PRO A 398 -10.82 -13.48 21.38
CA PRO A 398 -12.02 -13.77 20.61
C PRO A 398 -13.24 -12.97 21.13
N THR A 399 -14.15 -12.62 20.21
CA THR A 399 -15.33 -11.79 20.54
C THR A 399 -16.16 -12.39 21.69
N GLU A 400 -16.34 -13.70 21.68
CA GLU A 400 -17.06 -14.41 22.75
C GLU A 400 -16.41 -14.24 24.12
N LEU A 401 -15.07 -14.29 24.17
CA LEU A 401 -14.28 -14.08 25.39
C LEU A 401 -14.32 -12.62 25.86
N ASP A 402 -14.26 -11.66 24.93
CA ASP A 402 -14.32 -10.22 25.24
C ASP A 402 -15.73 -9.85 25.76
N GLU A 403 -16.79 -10.34 25.13
CA GLU A 403 -18.18 -10.15 25.59
C GLU A 403 -18.40 -10.76 26.96
N SER A 404 -17.94 -12.00 27.19
CA SER A 404 -18.03 -12.66 28.49
C SER A 404 -17.30 -11.85 29.56
N LYS A 405 -16.08 -11.39 29.30
CA LYS A 405 -15.30 -10.54 30.21
C LYS A 405 -15.99 -9.22 30.53
N ARG A 406 -16.54 -8.55 29.51
CA ARG A 406 -17.29 -7.30 29.70
C ARG A 406 -18.55 -7.53 30.54
N ARG A 407 -19.26 -8.64 30.30
CA ARG A 407 -20.45 -9.00 31.09
C ARG A 407 -20.08 -9.28 32.52
N ILE A 408 -19.03 -10.06 32.79
CA ILE A 408 -18.50 -10.30 34.12
C ILE A 408 -18.18 -8.99 34.84
N LEU A 409 -17.42 -8.08 34.17
CA LEU A 409 -17.07 -6.79 34.74
C LEU A 409 -18.28 -5.93 35.06
N GLN A 410 -19.30 -5.92 34.21
CA GLN A 410 -20.56 -5.20 34.44
C GLN A 410 -21.29 -5.74 35.68
N LEU A 411 -21.41 -7.08 35.80
CA LEU A 411 -22.04 -7.71 36.91
C LEU A 411 -21.25 -7.55 38.24
N GLU A 412 -19.91 -7.52 38.16
CA GLU A 412 -19.05 -7.23 39.31
C GLU A 412 -19.27 -5.79 39.84
N ILE A 413 -19.40 -4.81 38.93
CA ILE A 413 -19.70 -3.42 39.31
C ILE A 413 -21.08 -3.35 39.99
N GLU A 414 -22.11 -4.05 39.43
CA GLU A 414 -23.45 -4.13 40.01
C GLU A 414 -23.42 -4.80 41.39
N ALA A 415 -22.69 -5.93 41.52
CA ALA A 415 -22.53 -6.64 42.79
C ALA A 415 -21.86 -5.76 43.86
N GLN A 416 -20.83 -4.99 43.46
CA GLN A 416 -20.15 -4.08 44.38
C GLN A 416 -21.03 -2.92 44.83
N ALA A 417 -21.94 -2.44 43.96
CA ALA A 417 -22.90 -1.39 44.29
C ALA A 417 -23.97 -1.93 45.26
N LEU A 418 -24.58 -3.08 44.94
CA LEU A 418 -25.59 -3.72 45.77
C LEU A 418 -25.04 -4.21 47.13
N GLY A 419 -23.76 -4.59 47.20
CA GLY A 419 -23.11 -4.98 48.44
C GLY A 419 -22.99 -3.87 49.48
N LYS A 420 -23.22 -2.61 49.12
CA LYS A 420 -23.25 -1.45 50.02
C LYS A 420 -24.65 -1.14 50.57
N GLU A 421 -25.68 -1.80 50.04
CA GLU A 421 -27.07 -1.60 50.43
C GLU A 421 -27.52 -2.68 51.43
N GLU A 422 -28.34 -2.30 52.42
CA GLU A 422 -28.76 -3.19 53.53
C GLU A 422 -30.21 -3.71 53.39
N ASP A 423 -30.96 -3.29 52.40
CA ASP A 423 -32.34 -3.67 52.18
C ASP A 423 -32.50 -5.14 51.71
N ALA A 424 -33.63 -5.74 52.02
CA ALA A 424 -33.88 -7.17 51.74
C ALA A 424 -33.95 -7.48 50.23
N GLN A 425 -34.40 -6.56 49.39
CA GLN A 425 -34.48 -6.73 47.92
C GLN A 425 -33.08 -6.70 47.29
N SER A 426 -32.22 -5.81 47.73
CA SER A 426 -30.84 -5.72 47.29
C SER A 426 -30.02 -6.96 47.63
N LYS A 427 -30.24 -7.54 48.82
CA LYS A 427 -29.63 -8.80 49.26
C LYS A 427 -30.06 -10.00 48.42
N ASP A 428 -31.34 -10.13 48.08
CA ASP A 428 -31.84 -11.20 47.21
C ASP A 428 -31.31 -11.06 45.78
N ARG A 429 -31.25 -9.82 45.23
CA ARG A 429 -30.65 -9.51 43.93
C ARG A 429 -29.16 -9.86 43.92
N LEU A 430 -28.41 -9.48 44.96
CA LEU A 430 -26.99 -9.77 45.12
C LEU A 430 -26.70 -11.28 45.14
N ALA A 431 -27.55 -12.07 45.81
CA ALA A 431 -27.41 -13.54 45.83
C ALA A 431 -27.54 -14.14 44.44
N LYS A 432 -28.58 -13.77 43.68
CA LYS A 432 -28.81 -14.22 42.29
C LYS A 432 -27.67 -13.78 41.36
N LEU A 433 -27.18 -12.56 41.52
CA LEU A 433 -26.11 -12.00 40.74
C LEU A 433 -24.78 -12.71 41.00
N ASN A 434 -24.50 -13.10 42.23
CA ASN A 434 -23.31 -13.88 42.57
C ASN A 434 -23.35 -15.31 42.01
N GLU A 435 -24.53 -15.94 41.92
CA GLU A 435 -24.70 -17.24 41.22
C GLU A 435 -24.43 -17.09 39.71
N GLU A 436 -24.99 -16.05 39.07
CA GLU A 436 -24.75 -15.75 37.66
C GLU A 436 -23.26 -15.48 37.40
N LEU A 437 -22.60 -14.69 38.25
CA LEU A 437 -21.16 -14.43 38.19
C LEU A 437 -20.34 -15.70 38.35
N ALA A 438 -20.67 -16.57 39.28
CA ALA A 438 -19.92 -17.83 39.48
C ALA A 438 -20.02 -18.74 38.25
N LYS A 439 -21.20 -18.79 37.63
CA LYS A 439 -21.41 -19.55 36.38
C LYS A 439 -20.63 -18.96 35.22
N LEU A 440 -20.76 -17.65 34.96
CA LEU A 440 -20.07 -16.97 33.88
C LEU A 440 -18.52 -17.01 34.03
N ARG A 441 -18.02 -16.89 35.28
CA ARG A 441 -16.56 -17.03 35.53
C ARG A 441 -16.08 -18.43 35.20
N LYS A 442 -16.83 -19.48 35.54
CA LYS A 442 -16.45 -20.85 35.20
C LYS A 442 -16.46 -21.08 33.69
N GLU A 443 -17.48 -20.61 32.98
CA GLU A 443 -17.58 -20.67 31.53
C GLU A 443 -16.41 -19.89 30.87
N ASN A 444 -16.11 -18.68 31.35
CA ASN A 444 -15.00 -17.89 30.87
C ASN A 444 -13.65 -18.57 31.11
N ASP A 445 -13.42 -19.20 32.28
CA ASP A 445 -12.18 -19.92 32.58
C ASP A 445 -11.97 -21.14 31.65
N GLU A 446 -13.07 -21.84 31.31
CA GLU A 446 -13.02 -22.94 30.34
C GLU A 446 -12.69 -22.43 28.93
N LEU A 447 -13.30 -21.30 28.48
CA LEU A 447 -13.03 -20.66 27.23
C LEU A 447 -11.57 -20.14 27.13
N VAL A 448 -11.05 -19.51 28.19
CA VAL A 448 -9.67 -19.06 28.27
C VAL A 448 -8.68 -20.22 28.14
N LYS A 449 -8.89 -21.33 28.89
CA LYS A 449 -8.01 -22.49 28.76
C LYS A 449 -8.01 -23.08 27.35
N ARG A 450 -9.15 -23.09 26.70
CA ARG A 450 -9.29 -23.57 25.34
C ARG A 450 -8.56 -22.66 24.35
N TRP A 451 -8.79 -21.35 24.47
CA TRP A 451 -8.09 -20.33 23.65
C TRP A 451 -6.57 -20.40 23.83
N ASP A 452 -6.07 -20.51 25.07
CA ASP A 452 -4.64 -20.63 25.34
C ASP A 452 -4.03 -21.90 24.72
N ALA A 453 -4.76 -23.02 24.74
CA ALA A 453 -4.30 -24.26 24.11
C ALA A 453 -4.27 -24.17 22.57
N GLU A 454 -5.30 -23.57 21.95
CA GLU A 454 -5.34 -23.34 20.51
C GLU A 454 -4.22 -22.38 20.10
N LYS A 455 -4.03 -21.27 20.80
CA LYS A 455 -2.96 -20.30 20.56
C LYS A 455 -1.56 -20.92 20.67
N ALA A 456 -1.34 -21.79 21.64
CA ALA A 456 -0.07 -22.50 21.80
C ALA A 456 0.20 -23.45 20.62
N SER A 457 -0.85 -24.15 20.12
CA SER A 457 -0.74 -25.00 18.92
C SER A 457 -0.33 -24.19 17.70
N ILE A 458 -1.01 -23.07 17.43
CA ILE A 458 -0.73 -22.16 16.30
C ILE A 458 0.68 -21.59 16.41
N ALA A 459 1.11 -21.20 17.61
CA ALA A 459 2.47 -20.70 17.86
C ALA A 459 3.53 -21.75 17.50
N ARG A 460 3.30 -23.03 17.84
CA ARG A 460 4.24 -24.11 17.51
C ARG A 460 4.31 -24.39 16.01
N VAL A 461 3.17 -24.42 15.33
CA VAL A 461 3.11 -24.56 13.86
C VAL A 461 3.91 -23.44 13.18
N ARG A 462 3.78 -22.20 13.66
CA ARG A 462 4.53 -21.03 13.17
C ARG A 462 6.04 -21.18 13.37
N GLU A 463 6.45 -21.66 14.53
CA GLU A 463 7.87 -21.87 14.85
C GLU A 463 8.50 -22.92 13.91
N VAL A 464 7.82 -24.06 13.71
CA VAL A 464 8.26 -25.10 12.79
C VAL A 464 8.34 -24.60 11.34
N LYS A 465 7.36 -23.78 10.87
CA LYS A 465 7.42 -23.17 9.53
C LYS A 465 8.65 -22.26 9.37
N LYS A 466 8.98 -21.44 10.39
CA LYS A 466 10.19 -20.60 10.37
C LYS A 466 11.47 -21.41 10.32
N GLU A 467 11.53 -22.54 11.07
CA GLU A 467 12.67 -23.44 11.01
C GLU A 467 12.82 -24.08 9.62
N ILE A 468 11.72 -24.47 8.99
CA ILE A 468 11.73 -25.04 7.63
C ILE A 468 12.28 -24.01 6.63
N ASP A 469 11.84 -22.75 6.71
CA ASP A 469 12.32 -21.68 5.84
C ASP A 469 13.82 -21.40 6.05
N ALA A 470 14.27 -21.34 7.30
CA ALA A 470 15.67 -21.20 7.63
C ALA A 470 16.53 -22.37 7.08
N VAL A 471 16.03 -23.61 7.17
CA VAL A 471 16.70 -24.78 6.61
C VAL A 471 16.75 -24.73 5.08
N LYS A 472 15.68 -24.30 4.41
CA LYS A 472 15.66 -24.12 2.95
C LYS A 472 16.70 -23.10 2.50
N ASN A 473 16.76 -21.94 3.17
CA ASN A 473 17.76 -20.91 2.87
C ASN A 473 19.20 -21.43 3.09
N GLN A 474 19.45 -22.22 4.14
CA GLN A 474 20.75 -22.85 4.38
C GLN A 474 21.09 -23.89 3.31
N MET A 475 20.11 -24.62 2.81
CA MET A 475 20.31 -25.57 1.70
C MET A 475 20.69 -24.84 0.40
N GLU A 476 20.00 -23.75 0.04
CA GLU A 476 20.34 -22.95 -1.13
C GLU A 476 21.75 -22.34 -1.01
N GLN A 477 22.15 -21.94 0.20
CA GLN A 477 23.48 -21.44 0.45
C GLN A 477 24.54 -22.54 0.33
N ALA A 478 24.32 -23.72 0.92
CA ALA A 478 25.21 -24.87 0.83
C ALA A 478 25.37 -25.36 -0.63
N GLU A 479 24.30 -25.31 -1.42
CA GLU A 479 24.34 -25.63 -2.86
C GLU A 479 25.23 -24.64 -3.65
N ARG A 480 25.13 -23.34 -3.37
CA ARG A 480 25.96 -22.30 -3.97
C ARG A 480 27.44 -22.41 -3.59
N ASP A 481 27.69 -22.82 -2.34
CA ASP A 481 29.04 -23.00 -1.80
C ASP A 481 29.64 -24.38 -2.16
N TYR A 482 28.89 -25.22 -2.95
CA TYR A 482 29.25 -26.59 -3.30
C TYR A 482 29.50 -27.50 -2.09
N ASP A 483 28.93 -27.19 -0.94
CA ASP A 483 28.98 -28.06 0.25
C ASP A 483 27.87 -29.13 0.19
N LEU A 484 28.15 -30.16 -0.61
CA LEU A 484 27.23 -31.27 -0.84
C LEU A 484 26.93 -32.08 0.44
N ASN A 485 27.85 -32.12 1.40
CA ASN A 485 27.63 -32.84 2.64
C ASN A 485 26.60 -32.15 3.52
N LYS A 486 26.74 -30.85 3.71
CA LYS A 486 25.79 -30.03 4.48
C LYS A 486 24.42 -29.98 3.80
N MET A 487 24.40 -29.88 2.48
CA MET A 487 23.17 -29.93 1.70
C MET A 487 22.44 -31.26 1.88
N ALA A 488 23.17 -32.40 1.85
CA ALA A 488 22.59 -33.72 2.05
C ALA A 488 22.04 -33.91 3.48
N GLU A 489 22.77 -33.48 4.49
CA GLU A 489 22.33 -33.51 5.89
C GLU A 489 21.02 -32.75 6.10
N LEU A 490 20.95 -31.52 5.57
CA LEU A 490 19.75 -30.69 5.68
C LEU A 490 18.57 -31.27 4.89
N LYS A 491 18.82 -31.77 3.66
CA LYS A 491 17.78 -32.27 2.74
C LYS A 491 17.18 -33.61 3.18
N TYR A 492 18.02 -34.54 3.65
CA TYR A 492 17.60 -35.89 3.99
C TYR A 492 17.45 -36.13 5.50
N GLY A 493 18.01 -35.25 6.34
CA GLY A 493 17.91 -35.31 7.79
C GLY A 493 16.88 -34.32 8.32
N ARG A 494 17.27 -33.07 8.46
CA ARG A 494 16.50 -32.05 9.21
C ARG A 494 15.17 -31.66 8.55
N LEU A 495 15.14 -31.45 7.24
CA LEU A 495 13.92 -31.01 6.53
C LEU A 495 12.77 -32.04 6.63
N PRO A 496 12.99 -33.36 6.41
CA PRO A 496 11.93 -34.34 6.57
C PRO A 496 11.42 -34.49 8.00
N GLU A 497 12.27 -34.28 9.03
CA GLU A 497 11.85 -34.29 10.43
C GLU A 497 10.86 -33.15 10.71
N LEU A 498 11.21 -31.92 10.30
CA LEU A 498 10.36 -30.75 10.47
C LEU A 498 9.06 -30.87 9.68
N GLN A 499 9.11 -31.43 8.47
CA GLN A 499 7.91 -31.70 7.66
C GLN A 499 6.99 -32.73 8.30
N LYS A 500 7.54 -33.78 8.93
CA LYS A 500 6.75 -34.77 9.71
C LYS A 500 6.13 -34.13 10.94
N GLU A 501 6.86 -33.26 11.66
CA GLU A 501 6.33 -32.52 12.80
C GLU A 501 5.19 -31.62 12.39
N LEU A 502 5.37 -30.86 11.30
CA LEU A 502 4.34 -30.01 10.74
C LEU A 502 3.08 -30.80 10.35
N ALA A 503 3.25 -31.93 9.65
CA ALA A 503 2.15 -32.80 9.26
C ALA A 503 1.44 -33.45 10.46
N ALA A 504 2.14 -33.73 11.56
CA ALA A 504 1.54 -34.26 12.78
C ALA A 504 0.71 -33.20 13.54
N LEU A 505 1.18 -31.95 13.53
CA LEU A 505 0.45 -30.80 14.09
C LEU A 505 -0.80 -30.49 13.25
N SER A 506 -0.69 -30.44 11.92
CA SER A 506 -1.83 -30.18 11.01
C SER A 506 -2.91 -31.27 11.04
N LYS A 507 -2.55 -32.54 11.27
CA LYS A 507 -3.55 -33.63 11.38
C LYS A 507 -4.37 -33.59 12.65
N LYS A 508 -3.92 -32.92 13.71
CA LYS A 508 -4.73 -32.73 14.92
C LYS A 508 -5.92 -31.81 14.67
N ASP A 509 -5.79 -30.90 13.71
CA ASP A 509 -6.81 -29.88 13.37
C ASP A 509 -7.85 -30.44 12.38
N GLU A 510 -7.49 -31.45 11.54
CA GLU A 510 -8.42 -32.09 10.58
C GLU A 510 -9.44 -33.05 11.22
N ASN A 511 -9.27 -33.47 12.47
CA ASN A 511 -10.22 -34.35 13.17
C ASN A 511 -11.46 -33.64 13.72
N GLY A 512 -12.10 -32.84 12.85
CA GLY A 512 -13.55 -32.56 12.90
C GLY A 512 -14.17 -32.13 14.24
N ASN A 513 -13.56 -31.18 14.96
CA ASN A 513 -14.30 -30.47 16.00
C ASN A 513 -14.89 -29.22 15.36
N ASP A 514 -16.22 -29.22 15.13
CA ASP A 514 -17.01 -28.05 14.67
C ASP A 514 -16.95 -26.83 15.61
N ASN A 515 -16.06 -26.83 16.58
CA ASN A 515 -15.98 -25.88 17.67
C ASN A 515 -14.56 -25.26 17.83
N VAL A 516 -13.88 -24.95 16.74
CA VAL A 516 -12.59 -24.23 16.76
C VAL A 516 -12.86 -22.74 16.95
N MET A 517 -12.30 -22.15 18.00
CA MET A 517 -12.49 -20.71 18.32
C MET A 517 -11.63 -19.81 17.42
N LEU A 518 -10.48 -20.30 16.93
CA LEU A 518 -9.52 -19.53 16.15
C LEU A 518 -9.41 -20.10 14.73
N LYS A 519 -9.70 -19.27 13.74
CA LYS A 519 -9.45 -19.58 12.34
C LYS A 519 -7.95 -19.47 12.07
N GLU A 520 -7.37 -20.47 11.37
CA GLU A 520 -5.93 -20.52 11.09
C GLU A 520 -5.58 -20.27 9.62
N GLU A 521 -6.58 -20.24 8.76
CA GLU A 521 -6.40 -20.18 7.31
C GLU A 521 -7.14 -18.99 6.73
N VAL A 522 -6.42 -18.22 5.90
CA VAL A 522 -7.04 -17.17 5.07
C VAL A 522 -7.77 -17.84 3.91
N ASP A 523 -9.05 -17.57 3.77
CA ASP A 523 -9.87 -18.05 2.67
C ASP A 523 -10.43 -16.91 1.79
N GLU A 524 -11.29 -17.28 0.85
CA GLU A 524 -11.94 -16.36 -0.08
C GLU A 524 -12.79 -15.30 0.65
N GLU A 525 -13.43 -15.67 1.76
CA GLU A 525 -14.30 -14.77 2.53
C GLU A 525 -13.50 -13.66 3.21
N ASP A 526 -12.30 -13.97 3.72
CA ASP A 526 -11.43 -12.96 4.35
C ASP A 526 -10.95 -11.93 3.32
N ILE A 527 -10.57 -12.39 2.13
CA ILE A 527 -10.24 -11.50 1.01
C ILE A 527 -11.45 -10.63 0.65
N ALA A 528 -12.64 -11.22 0.57
CA ALA A 528 -13.87 -10.47 0.28
C ALA A 528 -14.18 -9.41 1.36
N LYS A 529 -13.92 -9.70 2.63
CA LYS A 529 -14.05 -8.73 3.75
C LYS A 529 -13.09 -7.56 3.58
N VAL A 530 -11.83 -7.81 3.20
CA VAL A 530 -10.85 -6.74 2.95
C VAL A 530 -11.28 -5.88 1.76
N VAL A 531 -11.68 -6.51 0.65
CA VAL A 531 -12.21 -5.79 -0.52
C VAL A 531 -13.42 -4.93 -0.13
N SER A 532 -14.33 -5.47 0.69
CA SER A 532 -15.49 -4.71 1.20
C SER A 532 -15.07 -3.50 2.02
N THR A 533 -14.02 -3.64 2.83
CA THR A 533 -13.50 -2.52 3.64
C THR A 533 -12.90 -1.42 2.75
N TRP A 534 -12.17 -1.79 1.70
CA TRP A 534 -11.52 -0.82 0.81
C TRP A 534 -12.48 -0.11 -0.13
N THR A 535 -13.46 -0.87 -0.65
CA THR A 535 -14.37 -0.38 -1.69
C THR A 535 -15.70 0.13 -1.15
N GLY A 536 -16.03 -0.21 0.11
CA GLY A 536 -17.36 0.02 0.68
C GLY A 536 -18.45 -0.90 0.13
N ILE A 537 -18.07 -1.94 -0.66
CA ILE A 537 -19.01 -2.87 -1.27
C ILE A 537 -19.12 -4.11 -0.38
N PRO A 538 -20.31 -4.58 -0.04
CA PRO A 538 -20.48 -5.78 0.77
C PRO A 538 -20.14 -7.07 0.00
N VAL A 539 -18.91 -7.20 -0.48
CA VAL A 539 -18.44 -8.35 -1.27
C VAL A 539 -18.48 -9.64 -0.45
N ALA A 540 -18.32 -9.55 0.87
CA ALA A 540 -18.38 -10.70 1.77
C ALA A 540 -19.76 -11.37 1.84
N ARG A 541 -20.81 -10.71 1.36
CA ARG A 541 -22.18 -11.25 1.29
C ARG A 541 -22.52 -11.90 -0.05
N LEU A 542 -21.59 -11.98 -1.01
CA LEU A 542 -21.74 -12.67 -2.30
C LEU A 542 -21.84 -14.20 -2.17
N GLY A 543 -21.91 -14.72 -0.94
CA GLY A 543 -22.20 -16.12 -0.64
C GLY A 543 -23.66 -16.51 -0.96
N THR A 544 -24.08 -17.69 -0.53
CA THR A 544 -25.40 -18.30 -0.80
C THR A 544 -26.60 -17.40 -0.50
N GLY A 545 -26.49 -16.46 0.45
CA GLY A 545 -27.56 -15.52 0.80
C GLY A 545 -27.82 -14.43 -0.24
N GLU A 546 -26.83 -13.97 -1.01
CA GLU A 546 -27.02 -12.92 -2.02
C GLU A 546 -27.68 -13.47 -3.29
N ARG A 547 -27.37 -14.72 -3.65
CA ARG A 547 -28.09 -15.39 -4.73
C ARG A 547 -29.58 -15.49 -4.41
N ALA A 548 -29.94 -15.80 -3.16
CA ALA A 548 -31.34 -15.81 -2.73
C ALA A 548 -31.97 -14.41 -2.78
N LYS A 549 -31.26 -13.36 -2.30
CA LYS A 549 -31.74 -11.97 -2.43
C LYS A 549 -31.99 -11.52 -3.87
N LEU A 550 -31.11 -11.89 -4.81
CA LEU A 550 -31.25 -11.55 -6.21
C LEU A 550 -32.42 -12.29 -6.88
N VAL A 551 -32.70 -13.52 -6.46
CA VAL A 551 -33.86 -14.28 -6.96
C VAL A 551 -35.18 -13.62 -6.50
N HIS A 552 -35.23 -13.05 -5.30
CA HIS A 552 -36.39 -12.36 -4.71
C HIS A 552 -36.31 -10.82 -4.86
N LEU A 553 -35.45 -10.31 -5.75
CA LEU A 553 -35.21 -8.86 -5.89
C LEU A 553 -36.51 -8.09 -6.23
N GLU A 554 -37.36 -8.63 -7.07
CA GLU A 554 -38.64 -8.02 -7.41
C GLU A 554 -39.55 -7.89 -6.18
N GLU A 555 -39.64 -8.93 -5.35
CA GLU A 555 -40.44 -8.94 -4.13
C GLU A 555 -39.93 -7.89 -3.12
N ILE A 556 -38.61 -7.84 -2.92
CA ILE A 556 -37.97 -6.85 -2.04
C ILE A 556 -38.19 -5.41 -2.52
N LEU A 557 -38.11 -5.18 -3.83
CA LEU A 557 -38.37 -3.84 -4.39
C LEU A 557 -39.85 -3.45 -4.23
N HIS A 558 -40.78 -4.40 -4.32
CA HIS A 558 -42.21 -4.15 -4.11
C HIS A 558 -42.59 -3.86 -2.67
N GLU A 559 -41.78 -4.25 -1.67
CA GLU A 559 -41.96 -3.84 -0.27
C GLU A 559 -41.90 -2.31 -0.11
N HIS A 560 -41.10 -1.63 -0.94
CA HIS A 560 -40.88 -0.18 -0.86
C HIS A 560 -41.54 0.60 -2.02
N VAL A 561 -41.71 -0.01 -3.17
CA VAL A 561 -42.27 0.60 -4.38
C VAL A 561 -43.60 -0.05 -4.73
N ILE A 562 -44.70 0.63 -4.39
CA ILE A 562 -46.04 0.11 -4.62
C ILE A 562 -46.46 0.30 -6.09
N GLY A 563 -46.87 -0.79 -6.73
CA GLY A 563 -47.15 -0.85 -8.13
C GLY A 563 -45.90 -0.77 -9.01
N GLN A 564 -46.02 -0.26 -10.23
CA GLN A 564 -44.91 -0.07 -11.19
C GLN A 564 -44.18 -1.39 -11.59
N ASP A 565 -44.95 -2.49 -11.72
CA ASP A 565 -44.46 -3.85 -11.95
C ASP A 565 -43.49 -3.93 -13.15
N GLU A 566 -43.77 -3.17 -14.24
CA GLU A 566 -42.93 -3.14 -15.44
C GLU A 566 -41.54 -2.51 -15.12
N ALA A 567 -41.51 -1.48 -14.27
CA ALA A 567 -40.28 -0.81 -13.89
C ALA A 567 -39.41 -1.70 -12.97
N VAL A 568 -40.03 -2.28 -11.98
CA VAL A 568 -39.38 -3.19 -11.02
C VAL A 568 -38.81 -4.39 -11.78
N LYS A 569 -39.59 -5.02 -12.66
CA LYS A 569 -39.17 -6.16 -13.46
C LYS A 569 -38.01 -5.81 -14.40
N ALA A 570 -38.10 -4.73 -15.19
CA ALA A 570 -37.03 -4.34 -16.13
C ALA A 570 -35.70 -4.12 -15.44
N VAL A 571 -35.72 -3.46 -14.28
CA VAL A 571 -34.48 -3.20 -13.50
C VAL A 571 -33.96 -4.49 -12.86
N SER A 572 -34.82 -5.31 -12.27
CA SER A 572 -34.43 -6.59 -11.65
C SER A 572 -33.77 -7.52 -12.67
N GLU A 573 -34.36 -7.68 -13.85
CA GLU A 573 -33.80 -8.48 -14.93
C GLU A 573 -32.42 -7.98 -15.40
N ALA A 574 -32.22 -6.66 -15.49
CA ALA A 574 -30.91 -6.09 -15.86
C ALA A 574 -29.85 -6.35 -14.80
N VAL A 575 -30.20 -6.21 -13.54
CA VAL A 575 -29.30 -6.51 -12.41
C VAL A 575 -28.94 -7.99 -12.40
N ILE A 576 -29.92 -8.87 -12.57
CA ILE A 576 -29.69 -10.33 -12.63
C ILE A 576 -28.75 -10.68 -13.80
N ARG A 577 -28.97 -10.11 -15.00
CA ARG A 577 -28.09 -10.33 -16.16
C ARG A 577 -26.64 -9.89 -15.89
N ALA A 578 -26.48 -8.72 -15.27
CA ALA A 578 -25.15 -8.20 -14.92
C ALA A 578 -24.43 -9.09 -13.89
N ARG A 579 -25.16 -9.54 -12.87
CA ARG A 579 -24.60 -10.39 -11.81
C ARG A 579 -24.34 -11.83 -12.29
N ALA A 580 -25.11 -12.31 -13.25
CA ALA A 580 -24.86 -13.61 -13.90
C ALA A 580 -23.66 -13.60 -14.85
N GLY A 581 -23.04 -12.44 -15.10
CA GLY A 581 -21.89 -12.33 -16.01
C GLY A 581 -22.23 -12.46 -17.51
N ILE A 582 -23.53 -12.36 -17.88
CA ILE A 582 -23.97 -12.51 -19.27
C ILE A 582 -23.87 -11.18 -20.02
N LYS A 583 -23.74 -10.08 -19.29
CA LYS A 583 -23.71 -8.73 -19.84
C LYS A 583 -22.36 -8.40 -20.46
N ASP A 584 -22.34 -7.44 -21.42
CA ASP A 584 -21.11 -6.84 -21.94
C ASP A 584 -20.29 -6.23 -20.79
N PRO A 585 -19.06 -6.71 -20.53
CA PRO A 585 -18.23 -6.23 -19.42
C PRO A 585 -17.82 -4.76 -19.55
N ASN A 586 -17.97 -4.15 -20.74
CA ASN A 586 -17.57 -2.77 -21.00
C ASN A 586 -18.67 -1.73 -20.77
N ARG A 587 -19.89 -2.15 -20.42
CA ARG A 587 -21.02 -1.24 -20.21
C ARG A 587 -21.42 -1.13 -18.73
N PRO A 588 -22.16 -0.06 -18.31
CA PRO A 588 -22.75 0.05 -16.98
C PRO A 588 -23.69 -1.10 -16.64
N ILE A 589 -24.00 -1.41 -15.38
CA ILE A 589 -24.90 -2.50 -14.94
C ILE A 589 -26.24 -2.45 -15.68
N GLY A 590 -26.78 -1.26 -15.84
CA GLY A 590 -27.98 -0.95 -16.62
C GLY A 590 -28.11 0.55 -16.81
N SER A 591 -28.84 0.90 -17.85
CA SER A 591 -29.15 2.29 -18.18
C SER A 591 -30.63 2.41 -18.52
N PHE A 592 -31.36 3.25 -17.80
CA PHE A 592 -32.82 3.36 -17.89
C PHE A 592 -33.27 4.81 -18.04
N ILE A 593 -34.32 5.02 -18.85
CA ILE A 593 -35.10 6.27 -18.83
C ILE A 593 -36.45 5.98 -18.17
N PHE A 594 -36.73 6.62 -17.04
CA PHE A 594 -37.97 6.55 -16.31
C PHE A 594 -38.89 7.71 -16.72
N LEU A 595 -39.91 7.40 -17.46
CA LEU A 595 -40.91 8.36 -17.93
C LEU A 595 -42.17 8.37 -17.05
N GLY A 596 -42.77 9.49 -16.84
CA GLY A 596 -44.04 9.58 -16.15
C GLY A 596 -44.22 10.81 -15.27
N PRO A 597 -45.41 11.04 -14.71
CA PRO A 597 -45.74 12.20 -13.90
C PRO A 597 -44.87 12.26 -12.61
N THR A 598 -44.88 13.39 -11.94
CA THR A 598 -44.21 13.55 -10.67
C THR A 598 -44.90 12.75 -9.54
N GLY A 599 -44.14 12.24 -8.57
CA GLY A 599 -44.75 11.58 -7.41
C GLY A 599 -45.24 10.16 -7.61
N VAL A 600 -44.87 9.46 -8.69
CA VAL A 600 -45.26 8.06 -9.00
C VAL A 600 -44.23 7.01 -8.55
N GLY A 601 -43.11 7.42 -7.91
CA GLY A 601 -42.14 6.49 -7.35
C GLY A 601 -40.81 6.37 -8.12
N LYS A 602 -40.55 7.18 -9.17
CA LYS A 602 -39.29 7.13 -9.97
C LYS A 602 -38.03 7.23 -9.12
N THR A 603 -37.96 8.25 -8.28
CA THR A 603 -36.81 8.47 -7.37
C THR A 603 -36.76 7.46 -6.23
N GLU A 604 -37.90 6.99 -5.76
CA GLU A 604 -37.99 5.98 -4.70
C GLU A 604 -37.40 4.64 -5.16
N LEU A 605 -37.75 4.20 -6.40
CA LEU A 605 -37.16 2.99 -6.97
C LEU A 605 -35.63 3.09 -7.07
N ALA A 606 -35.09 4.25 -7.50
CA ALA A 606 -33.64 4.44 -7.55
C ALA A 606 -32.98 4.38 -6.16
N LYS A 607 -33.65 4.95 -5.14
CA LYS A 607 -33.21 4.92 -3.75
C LYS A 607 -33.22 3.50 -3.17
N THR A 608 -34.32 2.78 -3.33
CA THR A 608 -34.44 1.39 -2.89
C THR A 608 -33.43 0.48 -3.57
N LEU A 609 -33.15 0.72 -4.87
CA LEU A 609 -32.11 -0.02 -5.58
C LEU A 609 -30.72 0.22 -5.00
N ALA A 610 -30.39 1.45 -4.62
CA ALA A 610 -29.12 1.74 -3.97
C ALA A 610 -29.01 1.02 -2.61
N GLU A 611 -30.08 1.01 -1.83
CA GLU A 611 -30.15 0.31 -0.55
C GLU A 611 -30.04 -1.22 -0.70
N VAL A 612 -30.78 -1.81 -1.62
CA VAL A 612 -30.81 -3.27 -1.81
C VAL A 612 -29.54 -3.80 -2.47
N LEU A 613 -28.99 -3.09 -3.44
CA LEU A 613 -27.81 -3.53 -4.21
C LEU A 613 -26.49 -3.20 -3.52
N PHE A 614 -26.45 -2.12 -2.75
CA PHE A 614 -25.23 -1.56 -2.17
C PHE A 614 -25.34 -1.36 -0.64
N ASP A 615 -26.37 -1.91 0.01
CA ASP A 615 -26.66 -1.88 1.45
C ASP A 615 -26.68 -0.45 2.09
N ASP A 616 -26.71 0.61 1.27
CA ASP A 616 -26.76 1.99 1.76
C ASP A 616 -27.40 2.92 0.73
N GLU A 617 -28.44 3.64 1.12
CA GLU A 617 -29.08 4.66 0.28
C GLU A 617 -28.13 5.79 -0.14
N ARG A 618 -27.04 6.02 0.61
CA ARG A 618 -25.98 7.00 0.32
C ARG A 618 -25.15 6.65 -0.90
N ASN A 619 -25.20 5.40 -1.37
CA ASN A 619 -24.57 4.97 -2.62
C ASN A 619 -25.41 5.37 -3.86
N MET A 620 -26.32 6.32 -3.71
CA MET A 620 -27.03 6.98 -4.80
C MET A 620 -26.42 8.36 -5.07
N VAL A 621 -25.83 8.53 -6.26
CA VAL A 621 -25.35 9.83 -6.75
C VAL A 621 -26.47 10.51 -7.50
N ARG A 622 -27.10 11.50 -6.89
CA ARG A 622 -28.19 12.27 -7.50
C ARG A 622 -27.67 13.57 -8.09
N ILE A 623 -27.95 13.81 -9.36
CA ILE A 623 -27.61 15.02 -10.11
C ILE A 623 -28.87 15.56 -10.76
N ASP A 624 -29.24 16.81 -10.45
CA ASP A 624 -30.37 17.51 -11.08
C ASP A 624 -29.87 18.16 -12.35
N MET A 625 -30.43 17.71 -13.49
CA MET A 625 -30.06 18.21 -14.82
C MET A 625 -30.51 19.64 -15.09
N SER A 626 -31.41 20.19 -14.27
CA SER A 626 -31.77 21.61 -14.34
C SER A 626 -30.62 22.56 -14.03
N GLU A 627 -29.58 22.08 -13.32
CA GLU A 627 -28.35 22.83 -13.09
C GLU A 627 -27.38 22.83 -14.29
N TYR A 628 -27.65 21.99 -15.30
CA TYR A 628 -26.78 21.74 -16.47
C TYR A 628 -27.43 22.14 -17.78
N MET A 629 -28.21 23.19 -17.75
CA MET A 629 -28.91 23.74 -18.93
C MET A 629 -27.97 24.50 -19.87
N GLU A 630 -26.87 25.01 -19.37
CA GLU A 630 -25.92 25.81 -20.14
C GLU A 630 -24.61 25.06 -20.46
N LYS A 631 -24.02 25.37 -21.63
CA LYS A 631 -22.81 24.70 -22.10
C LYS A 631 -21.65 24.73 -21.11
N HIS A 632 -21.44 25.86 -20.43
CA HIS A 632 -20.36 26.01 -19.50
C HIS A 632 -20.53 25.18 -18.22
N THR A 633 -21.74 24.79 -17.83
CA THR A 633 -22.00 23.97 -16.65
C THR A 633 -21.64 22.50 -16.86
N VAL A 634 -21.54 22.06 -18.14
CA VAL A 634 -21.13 20.67 -18.46
C VAL A 634 -19.71 20.35 -17.94
N SER A 635 -18.82 21.35 -17.91
CA SER A 635 -17.49 21.19 -17.33
C SER A 635 -17.50 20.89 -15.82
N ARG A 636 -18.58 21.23 -15.11
CA ARG A 636 -18.75 20.85 -13.68
C ARG A 636 -19.04 19.36 -13.51
N LEU A 637 -19.61 18.69 -14.52
CA LEU A 637 -19.83 17.23 -14.48
C LEU A 637 -18.54 16.43 -14.58
N ILE A 638 -17.65 16.82 -15.50
CA ILE A 638 -16.44 16.08 -15.86
C ILE A 638 -15.14 16.69 -15.28
N GLY A 639 -15.21 17.92 -14.78
CA GLY A 639 -14.06 18.73 -14.36
C GLY A 639 -13.62 19.75 -15.41
N ALA A 640 -13.12 20.89 -14.95
CA ALA A 640 -12.61 21.95 -15.82
C ALA A 640 -11.26 21.52 -16.46
N PRO A 641 -11.00 21.89 -17.73
CA PRO A 641 -9.69 21.67 -18.35
C PRO A 641 -8.60 22.51 -17.68
N PRO A 642 -7.31 22.14 -17.88
CA PRO A 642 -6.19 22.88 -17.32
C PRO A 642 -6.24 24.38 -17.67
N GLY A 643 -6.06 25.23 -16.66
CA GLY A 643 -6.05 26.69 -16.81
C GLY A 643 -7.41 27.37 -16.61
N TYR A 644 -8.48 26.65 -16.36
CA TYR A 644 -9.80 27.20 -16.02
C TYR A 644 -10.08 27.14 -14.53
N VAL A 645 -10.91 28.06 -14.03
CA VAL A 645 -11.37 28.09 -12.63
C VAL A 645 -12.11 26.80 -12.30
N GLY A 646 -11.77 26.16 -11.16
CA GLY A 646 -12.36 24.87 -10.76
C GLY A 646 -11.59 23.63 -11.21
N TYR A 647 -10.41 23.78 -11.85
CA TYR A 647 -9.58 22.63 -12.27
C TYR A 647 -9.22 21.70 -11.09
N ASP A 648 -8.95 22.25 -9.93
CA ASP A 648 -8.55 21.46 -8.74
C ASP A 648 -9.71 20.73 -8.07
N GLU A 649 -10.95 21.21 -8.22
CA GLU A 649 -12.14 20.66 -7.56
C GLU A 649 -12.60 19.32 -8.17
N GLY A 650 -12.22 19.03 -9.44
CA GLY A 650 -12.71 17.86 -10.17
C GLY A 650 -14.16 17.98 -10.63
N GLY A 651 -14.65 16.98 -11.37
CA GLY A 651 -16.03 16.96 -11.86
C GLY A 651 -16.98 16.31 -10.84
N GLN A 652 -18.19 16.85 -10.68
CA GLN A 652 -19.17 16.31 -9.72
C GLN A 652 -19.51 14.83 -9.99
N LEU A 653 -19.77 14.47 -11.24
CA LEU A 653 -20.08 13.10 -11.61
C LEU A 653 -18.84 12.20 -11.53
N THR A 654 -17.72 12.65 -12.09
CA THR A 654 -16.49 11.86 -12.15
C THR A 654 -15.87 11.62 -10.77
N GLU A 655 -15.85 12.63 -9.88
CA GLU A 655 -15.34 12.46 -8.51
C GLU A 655 -16.29 11.61 -7.64
N ALA A 656 -17.61 11.76 -7.80
CA ALA A 656 -18.57 10.95 -7.07
C ALA A 656 -18.41 9.45 -7.43
N VAL A 657 -18.36 9.12 -8.74
CA VAL A 657 -18.17 7.73 -9.19
C VAL A 657 -16.77 7.20 -8.86
N ARG A 658 -15.74 8.03 -8.91
CA ARG A 658 -14.39 7.62 -8.52
C ARG A 658 -14.33 7.22 -7.04
N ARG A 659 -15.07 7.95 -6.16
CA ARG A 659 -15.15 7.64 -4.73
C ARG A 659 -16.09 6.47 -4.43
N HIS A 660 -17.17 6.35 -5.20
CA HIS A 660 -18.17 5.32 -5.07
C HIS A 660 -18.40 4.63 -6.43
N PRO A 661 -17.47 3.76 -6.87
CA PRO A 661 -17.54 3.11 -8.19
C PRO A 661 -18.72 2.13 -8.32
N TYR A 662 -19.35 1.82 -7.18
CA TYR A 662 -20.58 1.04 -7.10
C TYR A 662 -21.70 1.93 -6.58
N SER A 663 -22.46 2.47 -7.47
CA SER A 663 -23.52 3.42 -7.12
C SER A 663 -24.65 3.40 -8.14
N VAL A 664 -25.81 3.86 -7.69
CA VAL A 664 -26.91 4.23 -8.57
C VAL A 664 -26.73 5.70 -8.93
N ILE A 665 -26.58 5.99 -10.20
CA ILE A 665 -26.50 7.35 -10.70
C ILE A 665 -27.91 7.77 -11.15
N LEU A 666 -28.49 8.71 -10.42
CA LEU A 666 -29.79 9.28 -10.75
C LEU A 666 -29.61 10.65 -11.39
N LEU A 667 -29.89 10.73 -12.69
CA LEU A 667 -29.93 11.98 -13.45
C LEU A 667 -31.41 12.47 -13.53
N ASP A 668 -31.74 13.43 -12.67
CA ASP A 668 -33.11 13.90 -12.52
C ASP A 668 -33.41 14.97 -13.57
N GLU A 669 -34.61 14.91 -14.18
CA GLU A 669 -35.08 15.85 -15.21
C GLU A 669 -34.14 15.97 -16.43
N ILE A 670 -33.76 14.80 -17.00
CA ILE A 670 -32.77 14.69 -18.09
C ILE A 670 -33.11 15.53 -19.33
N GLU A 671 -34.42 15.80 -19.60
CA GLU A 671 -34.88 16.65 -20.69
C GLU A 671 -34.42 18.10 -20.58
N LYS A 672 -34.00 18.56 -19.42
CA LYS A 672 -33.51 19.92 -19.21
C LYS A 672 -32.03 20.09 -19.51
N ALA A 673 -31.31 18.98 -19.65
CA ALA A 673 -29.86 18.98 -19.84
C ALA A 673 -29.46 19.62 -21.18
N HIS A 674 -28.34 20.34 -21.20
CA HIS A 674 -27.71 20.82 -22.42
C HIS A 674 -27.31 19.67 -23.36
N ALA A 675 -27.33 19.88 -24.67
CA ALA A 675 -27.00 18.85 -25.66
C ALA A 675 -25.61 18.19 -25.47
N ASP A 676 -24.66 18.92 -24.95
CA ASP A 676 -23.30 18.39 -24.68
C ASP A 676 -23.28 17.37 -23.51
N VAL A 677 -24.24 17.39 -22.60
CA VAL A 677 -24.39 16.36 -21.55
C VAL A 677 -24.63 14.98 -22.17
N PHE A 678 -25.48 14.93 -23.23
CA PHE A 678 -25.73 13.67 -23.92
C PHE A 678 -24.49 13.13 -24.61
N ASN A 679 -23.61 13.99 -25.13
CA ASN A 679 -22.34 13.55 -25.71
C ASN A 679 -21.39 12.91 -24.65
N VAL A 680 -21.40 13.44 -23.43
CA VAL A 680 -20.69 12.84 -22.28
C VAL A 680 -21.31 11.49 -21.89
N LEU A 681 -22.63 11.43 -21.80
CA LEU A 681 -23.36 10.20 -21.45
C LEU A 681 -23.20 9.11 -22.50
N LEU A 682 -23.12 9.44 -23.79
CA LEU A 682 -22.84 8.46 -24.84
C LEU A 682 -21.56 7.69 -24.60
N GLN A 683 -20.48 8.36 -24.16
CA GLN A 683 -19.22 7.71 -23.84
C GLN A 683 -19.36 6.76 -22.64
N VAL A 684 -20.14 7.16 -21.63
CA VAL A 684 -20.41 6.33 -20.45
C VAL A 684 -21.24 5.10 -20.83
N LEU A 685 -22.28 5.27 -21.65
CA LEU A 685 -23.20 4.20 -22.04
C LEU A 685 -22.55 3.17 -22.97
N ASP A 686 -21.60 3.60 -23.81
CA ASP A 686 -20.93 2.72 -24.78
C ASP A 686 -19.71 2.01 -24.18
N ASP A 687 -18.81 2.79 -23.58
CA ASP A 687 -17.49 2.31 -23.16
C ASP A 687 -17.42 2.04 -21.64
N GLY A 688 -18.48 2.39 -20.88
CA GLY A 688 -18.51 2.28 -19.42
C GLY A 688 -17.40 3.08 -18.73
N ARG A 689 -16.89 4.12 -19.38
CA ARG A 689 -15.79 4.95 -18.84
C ARG A 689 -15.95 6.40 -19.29
N LEU A 690 -15.37 7.30 -18.49
CA LEU A 690 -15.33 8.72 -18.80
C LEU A 690 -13.97 9.29 -18.42
N THR A 691 -13.37 10.10 -19.30
CA THR A 691 -12.13 10.80 -18.98
C THR A 691 -12.45 12.14 -18.31
N ASP A 692 -11.92 12.36 -17.11
CA ASP A 692 -12.11 13.61 -16.37
C ASP A 692 -11.27 14.77 -16.95
N GLY A 693 -11.50 15.98 -16.46
CA GLY A 693 -10.76 17.19 -16.87
C GLY A 693 -9.25 17.14 -16.56
N LYS A 694 -8.80 16.22 -15.72
CA LYS A 694 -7.40 15.96 -15.38
C LYS A 694 -6.77 14.85 -16.23
N GLY A 695 -7.52 14.29 -17.17
CA GLY A 695 -7.08 13.20 -18.05
C GLY A 695 -7.12 11.81 -17.40
N ARG A 696 -7.76 11.64 -16.23
CA ARG A 696 -7.91 10.35 -15.56
C ARG A 696 -9.16 9.64 -16.10
N ILE A 697 -9.08 8.34 -16.28
CA ILE A 697 -10.19 7.51 -16.70
C ILE A 697 -10.97 7.08 -15.45
N VAL A 698 -12.28 7.40 -15.43
CA VAL A 698 -13.22 6.99 -14.39
C VAL A 698 -14.09 5.86 -14.94
N ASP A 699 -14.19 4.77 -14.18
CA ASP A 699 -14.92 3.55 -14.55
C ASP A 699 -16.37 3.60 -14.07
N PHE A 700 -17.30 3.42 -15.00
CA PHE A 700 -18.76 3.38 -14.77
C PHE A 700 -19.35 1.97 -14.95
N LYS A 701 -18.53 0.95 -15.20
CA LYS A 701 -19.01 -0.42 -15.53
C LYS A 701 -19.82 -1.05 -14.41
N ASN A 702 -19.57 -0.62 -13.18
CA ASN A 702 -20.24 -1.10 -11.98
C ASN A 702 -21.33 -0.16 -11.46
N THR A 703 -21.74 0.82 -12.25
CA THR A 703 -22.83 1.75 -11.92
C THR A 703 -24.14 1.36 -12.59
N LEU A 704 -25.26 1.71 -11.94
CA LEU A 704 -26.59 1.65 -12.53
C LEU A 704 -27.05 3.08 -12.84
N ILE A 705 -27.35 3.38 -14.10
CA ILE A 705 -27.71 4.73 -14.54
C ILE A 705 -29.21 4.83 -14.73
N ILE A 706 -29.85 5.72 -14.01
CA ILE A 706 -31.28 6.01 -14.07
C ILE A 706 -31.45 7.48 -14.44
N MET A 707 -32.15 7.73 -15.51
CA MET A 707 -32.49 9.06 -15.99
C MET A 707 -34.00 9.27 -15.82
N THR A 708 -34.43 10.24 -15.04
CA THR A 708 -35.86 10.54 -14.91
C THR A 708 -36.29 11.63 -15.87
N SER A 709 -37.49 11.51 -16.37
CA SER A 709 -38.07 12.55 -17.23
C SER A 709 -39.58 12.69 -16.99
N ASN A 710 -40.05 13.91 -17.13
CA ASN A 710 -41.48 14.26 -17.06
C ASN A 710 -42.11 14.44 -18.46
N LEU A 711 -41.35 14.13 -19.53
CA LEU A 711 -41.86 14.20 -20.91
C LEU A 711 -43.08 13.28 -21.09
N GLY A 712 -44.06 13.76 -21.77
CA GLY A 712 -45.27 13.01 -22.06
C GLY A 712 -46.19 12.72 -20.86
N SER A 713 -45.93 13.35 -19.70
CA SER A 713 -46.74 13.09 -18.49
C SER A 713 -48.24 13.35 -18.71
N SER A 714 -48.61 14.35 -19.49
CA SER A 714 -50.02 14.65 -19.82
C SER A 714 -50.66 13.56 -20.69
N GLU A 715 -49.92 13.02 -21.65
CA GLU A 715 -50.39 11.93 -22.53
C GLU A 715 -50.47 10.61 -21.74
N ILE A 716 -49.46 10.32 -20.89
CA ILE A 716 -49.43 9.13 -20.02
C ILE A 716 -50.61 9.14 -19.03
N MET A 717 -50.95 10.31 -18.45
CA MET A 717 -52.10 10.45 -17.56
C MET A 717 -53.42 10.24 -18.32
N LYS A 718 -53.57 10.81 -19.51
CA LYS A 718 -54.80 10.62 -20.34
C LYS A 718 -54.98 9.16 -20.78
N ALA A 719 -53.89 8.47 -21.08
CA ALA A 719 -53.90 7.09 -21.50
C ALA A 719 -53.97 6.09 -20.33
N GLN A 720 -54.03 6.56 -19.07
CA GLN A 720 -54.01 5.73 -17.86
C GLN A 720 -52.81 4.76 -17.84
N GLY A 721 -51.67 5.17 -18.41
CA GLY A 721 -50.48 4.36 -18.53
C GLY A 721 -50.42 3.34 -19.67
N ALA A 722 -51.48 3.17 -20.43
CA ALA A 722 -51.58 2.24 -21.59
C ALA A 722 -51.17 2.96 -22.89
N MET A 723 -49.96 3.50 -22.96
CA MET A 723 -49.45 4.18 -24.14
C MET A 723 -48.66 3.24 -25.02
N ASP A 724 -48.89 3.29 -26.33
CA ASP A 724 -48.18 2.45 -27.30
C ASP A 724 -46.68 2.80 -27.35
N ARG A 725 -45.81 1.80 -27.34
CA ARG A 725 -44.34 1.97 -27.38
C ARG A 725 -43.89 2.83 -28.57
N GLU A 726 -44.51 2.72 -29.71
CA GLU A 726 -44.20 3.52 -30.90
C GLU A 726 -44.43 5.02 -30.67
N LYS A 727 -45.52 5.38 -30.00
CA LYS A 727 -45.85 6.78 -29.67
C LYS A 727 -44.87 7.36 -28.65
N ILE A 728 -44.47 6.56 -27.67
CA ILE A 728 -43.45 6.94 -26.69
C ILE A 728 -42.13 7.22 -27.40
N GLN A 729 -41.70 6.31 -28.30
CA GLN A 729 -40.47 6.46 -29.04
C GLN A 729 -40.50 7.69 -29.98
N GLN A 730 -41.58 7.95 -30.66
CA GLN A 730 -41.74 9.15 -31.48
C GLN A 730 -41.67 10.43 -30.66
N MET A 731 -42.28 10.46 -29.49
CA MET A 731 -42.24 11.59 -28.58
C MET A 731 -40.79 11.85 -28.10
N LEU A 732 -40.06 10.80 -27.71
CA LEU A 732 -38.70 10.93 -27.26
C LEU A 732 -37.72 11.36 -28.34
N MET A 733 -37.94 10.94 -29.60
CA MET A 733 -37.14 11.38 -30.75
C MET A 733 -37.22 12.87 -31.05
N ASN A 734 -38.25 13.57 -30.53
CA ASN A 734 -38.33 15.04 -30.63
C ASN A 734 -37.38 15.77 -29.66
N PHE A 735 -36.94 15.11 -28.59
CA PHE A 735 -36.11 15.70 -27.55
C PHE A 735 -34.69 15.10 -27.52
N PHE A 736 -34.57 13.81 -27.77
CA PHE A 736 -33.30 13.09 -27.71
C PHE A 736 -32.89 12.62 -29.12
N ARG A 737 -31.58 12.63 -29.36
CA ARG A 737 -31.04 12.09 -30.61
C ARG A 737 -31.24 10.57 -30.65
N PRO A 738 -31.54 10.01 -31.84
CA PRO A 738 -31.73 8.56 -31.99
C PRO A 738 -30.55 7.73 -31.50
N GLU A 739 -29.32 8.23 -31.70
CA GLU A 739 -28.09 7.57 -31.24
C GLU A 739 -28.02 7.41 -29.70
N PHE A 740 -28.56 8.38 -28.95
CA PHE A 740 -28.64 8.29 -27.50
C PHE A 740 -29.70 7.27 -27.06
N LEU A 741 -30.89 7.33 -27.63
CA LEU A 741 -31.99 6.40 -27.29
C LEU A 741 -31.60 4.93 -27.58
N ASN A 742 -30.83 4.68 -28.62
CA ASN A 742 -30.37 3.32 -28.98
C ASN A 742 -29.29 2.78 -28.05
N ARG A 743 -28.70 3.60 -27.16
CA ARG A 743 -27.67 3.18 -26.19
C ARG A 743 -28.23 2.90 -24.81
N VAL A 744 -29.45 3.40 -24.56
CA VAL A 744 -30.16 3.12 -23.29
C VAL A 744 -30.74 1.70 -23.35
N ASP A 745 -30.56 0.93 -22.28
CA ASP A 745 -31.00 -0.46 -22.24
C ASP A 745 -32.50 -0.61 -22.25
N ASP A 746 -33.24 0.26 -21.52
CA ASP A 746 -34.72 0.25 -21.59
C ASP A 746 -35.33 1.62 -21.24
N ILE A 747 -36.53 1.84 -21.76
CA ILE A 747 -37.37 3.02 -21.52
C ILE A 747 -38.62 2.55 -20.78
N VAL A 748 -38.76 2.93 -19.54
CA VAL A 748 -39.77 2.44 -18.63
C VAL A 748 -40.79 3.52 -18.31
N VAL A 749 -42.08 3.23 -18.54
CA VAL A 749 -43.18 4.15 -18.26
C VAL A 749 -43.79 3.88 -16.90
N PHE A 750 -43.70 4.87 -16.02
CA PHE A 750 -44.37 4.85 -14.73
C PHE A 750 -45.83 5.22 -14.87
N LYS A 751 -46.69 4.32 -14.44
CA LYS A 751 -48.17 4.49 -14.52
C LYS A 751 -48.65 5.43 -13.41
N PRO A 752 -49.73 6.20 -13.67
CA PRO A 752 -50.40 6.97 -12.61
C PRO A 752 -50.89 6.05 -11.48
N LEU A 753 -50.73 6.51 -10.24
CA LEU A 753 -51.10 5.75 -9.04
C LEU A 753 -52.65 5.62 -8.95
N GLN A 754 -53.12 4.42 -8.61
CA GLN A 754 -54.54 4.17 -8.37
C GLN A 754 -54.89 4.38 -6.88
N ALA A 755 -56.15 4.56 -6.55
CA ALA A 755 -56.59 4.86 -5.20
C ALA A 755 -56.19 3.78 -4.19
N GLU A 756 -56.22 2.49 -4.55
CA GLU A 756 -55.77 1.38 -3.72
C GLU A 756 -54.30 1.43 -3.45
N GLN A 757 -53.49 1.75 -4.44
CA GLN A 757 -52.04 1.89 -4.33
C GLN A 757 -51.64 3.04 -3.41
N ILE A 758 -52.42 4.13 -3.43
CA ILE A 758 -52.17 5.26 -2.53
C ILE A 758 -52.41 4.87 -1.06
N LYS A 759 -53.45 4.04 -0.79
CA LYS A 759 -53.65 3.51 0.57
C LYS A 759 -52.49 2.68 1.07
N GLU A 760 -51.91 1.85 0.20
CA GLU A 760 -50.75 1.05 0.57
C GLU A 760 -49.49 1.96 0.79
N ILE A 761 -49.34 3.02 0.00
CA ILE A 761 -48.27 4.01 0.24
C ILE A 761 -48.44 4.71 1.58
N VAL A 762 -49.70 5.06 1.98
CA VAL A 762 -49.96 5.63 3.31
C VAL A 762 -49.53 4.69 4.40
N LYS A 763 -49.88 3.39 4.30
CA LYS A 763 -49.51 2.36 5.27
C LYS A 763 -47.98 2.26 5.38
N LEU A 764 -47.29 2.25 4.24
CA LEU A 764 -45.82 2.19 4.22
C LEU A 764 -45.19 3.40 4.90
N VAL A 765 -45.63 4.62 4.61
CA VAL A 765 -45.10 5.84 5.24
C VAL A 765 -45.41 5.86 6.76
N LEU A 766 -46.57 5.38 7.17
CA LEU A 766 -46.92 5.25 8.60
C LEU A 766 -46.11 4.15 9.30
N HIS A 767 -45.75 3.07 8.58
CA HIS A 767 -44.89 2.03 9.12
C HIS A 767 -43.45 2.55 9.30
N GLU A 768 -42.88 3.26 8.32
CA GLU A 768 -41.57 3.93 8.45
C GLU A 768 -41.54 4.91 9.64
N LEU A 769 -42.63 5.65 9.83
CA LEU A 769 -42.78 6.52 11.01
C LEU A 769 -42.79 5.72 12.30
N GLY A 770 -43.55 4.61 12.35
CA GLY A 770 -43.65 3.71 13.50
C GLY A 770 -42.29 3.12 13.88
N ASP A 771 -41.50 2.66 12.88
CA ASP A 771 -40.15 2.13 13.12
C ASP A 771 -39.20 3.20 13.67
N ARG A 772 -39.29 4.42 13.16
CA ARG A 772 -38.52 5.56 13.69
C ARG A 772 -38.88 5.90 15.13
N LEU A 773 -40.18 5.91 15.45
CA LEU A 773 -40.69 6.18 16.81
C LEU A 773 -40.31 5.05 17.79
N ASN A 774 -40.37 3.80 17.32
CA ASN A 774 -39.96 2.65 18.13
C ASN A 774 -38.47 2.69 18.47
N LYS A 775 -37.60 2.99 17.49
CA LYS A 775 -36.16 3.10 17.72
C LYS A 775 -35.76 4.25 18.65
N GLN A 776 -36.50 5.38 18.63
CA GLN A 776 -36.12 6.58 19.38
C GLN A 776 -36.81 6.70 20.72
N LEU A 777 -38.05 6.25 20.82
CA LEU A 777 -38.93 6.50 21.98
C LEU A 777 -39.61 5.21 22.50
N GLU A 778 -39.30 4.05 21.93
CA GLU A 778 -39.93 2.75 22.24
C GLU A 778 -41.47 2.76 22.04
N LEU A 779 -41.98 3.69 21.19
CA LEU A 779 -43.39 3.81 20.93
C LEU A 779 -43.84 2.85 19.82
N THR A 780 -44.97 2.17 20.05
CA THR A 780 -45.61 1.32 19.02
C THR A 780 -46.74 2.09 18.35
N LEU A 781 -46.56 2.40 17.02
CA LEU A 781 -47.56 3.09 16.23
C LEU A 781 -48.49 2.08 15.54
N THR A 782 -49.81 2.24 15.71
CA THR A 782 -50.83 1.52 14.97
C THR A 782 -51.78 2.54 14.29
N TYR A 783 -52.57 2.09 13.33
CA TYR A 783 -53.48 2.98 12.60
C TYR A 783 -54.79 2.24 12.20
N THR A 784 -55.88 2.98 12.07
CA THR A 784 -57.17 2.45 11.63
C THR A 784 -57.31 2.59 10.11
N ASP A 785 -58.06 1.68 9.47
CA ASP A 785 -58.33 1.75 8.00
C ASP A 785 -59.05 3.03 7.56
N GLU A 786 -59.86 3.61 8.44
CA GLU A 786 -60.57 4.88 8.22
C GLU A 786 -59.59 6.05 8.15
N ALA A 787 -58.57 6.08 9.06
CA ALA A 787 -57.52 7.07 9.05
C ALA A 787 -56.64 6.96 7.80
N VAL A 788 -56.31 5.74 7.36
CA VAL A 788 -55.55 5.47 6.12
C VAL A 788 -56.34 5.95 4.91
N ALA A 789 -57.65 5.63 4.84
CA ALA A 789 -58.51 6.10 3.71
C ALA A 789 -58.62 7.62 3.65
N PHE A 790 -58.75 8.26 4.83
CA PHE A 790 -58.79 9.72 4.90
C PHE A 790 -57.48 10.37 4.44
N LEU A 791 -56.34 9.88 4.94
CA LEU A 791 -55.00 10.36 4.55
C LEU A 791 -54.74 10.13 3.03
N ALA A 792 -55.14 8.97 2.51
CA ALA A 792 -55.01 8.65 1.11
C ALA A 792 -55.81 9.63 0.21
N LYS A 793 -57.04 9.93 0.62
CA LYS A 793 -57.92 10.89 -0.15
C LYS A 793 -57.42 12.33 -0.04
N ALA A 794 -56.99 12.76 1.14
CA ALA A 794 -56.54 14.13 1.37
C ALA A 794 -55.11 14.40 0.86
N GLY A 795 -54.29 13.36 0.81
CA GLY A 795 -52.88 13.46 0.40
C GLY A 795 -52.60 13.19 -1.06
N PHE A 796 -53.60 12.82 -1.84
CA PHE A 796 -53.45 12.55 -3.30
C PHE A 796 -53.86 13.77 -4.13
N ASP A 797 -52.97 14.11 -5.06
CA ASP A 797 -53.20 15.08 -6.09
C ASP A 797 -52.90 14.46 -7.46
N PRO A 798 -53.88 14.47 -8.42
CA PRO A 798 -53.68 13.90 -9.74
C PRO A 798 -52.45 14.45 -10.50
N ALA A 799 -52.07 15.71 -10.26
CA ALA A 799 -50.95 16.35 -10.93
C ALA A 799 -49.60 16.06 -10.22
N PHE A 800 -49.62 15.87 -8.89
CA PHE A 800 -48.42 15.74 -8.06
C PHE A 800 -48.24 14.32 -7.45
N GLY A 801 -49.18 13.40 -7.74
CA GLY A 801 -49.15 12.03 -7.26
C GLY A 801 -49.16 11.90 -5.72
N ALA A 802 -48.31 11.07 -5.15
CA ALA A 802 -48.16 10.87 -3.74
C ALA A 802 -47.23 11.90 -3.03
N ARG A 803 -46.67 12.87 -3.77
CA ARG A 803 -45.70 13.84 -3.18
C ARG A 803 -46.30 14.71 -2.07
N PRO A 804 -47.59 15.16 -2.11
CA PRO A 804 -48.22 15.89 -1.03
C PRO A 804 -48.47 15.04 0.21
N LEU A 805 -48.55 13.69 0.07
CA LEU A 805 -48.88 12.77 1.14
C LEU A 805 -47.88 12.81 2.32
N LYS A 806 -46.58 12.79 2.02
CA LYS A 806 -45.54 12.89 3.08
C LYS A 806 -45.69 14.19 3.90
N ARG A 807 -46.01 15.31 3.23
CA ARG A 807 -46.27 16.58 3.93
C ARG A 807 -47.53 16.53 4.79
N LEU A 808 -48.56 15.92 4.26
CA LEU A 808 -49.84 15.78 4.98
C LEU A 808 -49.59 14.96 6.29
N ILE A 809 -48.91 13.83 6.19
CA ILE A 809 -48.61 12.98 7.37
C ILE A 809 -47.77 13.76 8.40
N VAL A 810 -46.76 14.51 7.98
CA VAL A 810 -46.03 15.39 8.89
C VAL A 810 -46.94 16.40 9.58
N HIS A 811 -47.80 17.07 8.86
CA HIS A 811 -48.67 18.09 9.42
C HIS A 811 -49.80 17.55 10.28
N THR A 812 -50.34 16.39 9.95
CA THR A 812 -51.49 15.81 10.69
C THR A 812 -51.09 14.79 11.72
N VAL A 813 -50.14 13.91 11.44
CA VAL A 813 -49.73 12.83 12.37
C VAL A 813 -48.57 13.24 13.25
N GLU A 814 -47.41 13.58 12.62
CA GLU A 814 -46.21 13.87 13.39
C GLU A 814 -46.35 15.10 14.30
N ASN A 815 -47.03 16.17 13.83
CA ASN A 815 -47.22 17.36 14.65
C ASN A 815 -48.17 17.09 15.85
N ILE A 816 -49.18 16.23 15.67
CA ILE A 816 -50.08 15.85 16.78
C ILE A 816 -49.32 14.99 17.79
N LEU A 817 -48.58 13.98 17.29
CA LEU A 817 -47.71 13.14 18.13
C LEU A 817 -46.73 14.00 18.91
N GLY A 818 -46.01 14.90 18.25
CA GLY A 818 -45.04 15.79 18.90
C GLY A 818 -45.65 16.63 19.98
N LYS A 819 -46.86 17.22 19.76
CA LYS A 819 -47.56 18.01 20.78
C LYS A 819 -47.95 17.17 21.98
N LYS A 820 -48.51 15.95 21.79
CA LYS A 820 -48.91 15.03 22.85
C LYS A 820 -47.73 14.48 23.66
N ILE A 821 -46.63 14.21 22.99
CA ILE A 821 -45.35 13.79 23.66
C ILE A 821 -44.82 14.94 24.54
N VAL A 822 -44.75 16.16 24.01
CA VAL A 822 -44.28 17.33 24.79
C VAL A 822 -45.23 17.68 25.94
N ALA A 823 -46.55 17.46 25.77
CA ALA A 823 -47.55 17.65 26.82
C ALA A 823 -47.50 16.54 27.89
N GLY A 824 -46.73 15.48 27.68
CA GLY A 824 -46.65 14.34 28.61
C GLY A 824 -47.83 13.39 28.56
N GLU A 825 -48.72 13.52 27.56
CA GLU A 825 -49.87 12.65 27.33
C GLU A 825 -49.46 11.30 26.75
N ILE A 826 -48.31 11.25 26.03
CA ILE A 826 -47.70 10.05 25.48
C ILE A 826 -46.34 9.88 26.13
N LYS A 827 -46.04 8.69 26.67
CA LYS A 827 -44.81 8.34 27.36
C LYS A 827 -44.05 7.28 26.55
N ASN A 828 -42.77 7.17 26.81
CA ASN A 828 -41.93 6.12 26.22
C ASN A 828 -42.51 4.73 26.59
N GLY A 829 -42.64 3.86 25.61
CA GLY A 829 -43.20 2.50 25.75
C GLY A 829 -44.71 2.42 25.49
N ASP A 830 -45.42 3.55 25.29
CA ASP A 830 -46.83 3.53 25.02
C ASP A 830 -47.18 3.00 23.61
N LYS A 831 -48.39 2.42 23.52
CA LYS A 831 -48.97 2.07 22.20
C LYS A 831 -49.93 3.17 21.78
N VAL A 832 -49.63 3.75 20.61
CA VAL A 832 -50.43 4.86 20.08
C VAL A 832 -51.11 4.44 18.78
N GLU A 833 -52.34 4.90 18.60
CA GLU A 833 -53.14 4.59 17.40
C GLU A 833 -53.58 5.88 16.68
N VAL A 834 -53.35 5.93 15.38
CA VAL A 834 -53.83 6.99 14.51
C VAL A 834 -55.28 6.70 14.12
N VAL A 835 -56.17 7.59 14.51
CA VAL A 835 -57.62 7.41 14.34
C VAL A 835 -58.26 8.62 13.62
N LEU A 836 -59.41 8.41 13.03
CA LEU A 836 -60.20 9.49 12.43
C LEU A 836 -61.29 9.88 13.42
N VAL A 837 -61.30 11.11 13.91
CA VAL A 837 -62.30 11.67 14.81
C VAL A 837 -62.88 12.94 14.23
N ASN A 838 -64.18 13.00 13.98
CA ASN A 838 -64.90 14.17 13.44
C ASN A 838 -64.22 14.75 12.16
N ASP A 839 -63.92 13.90 11.20
CA ASP A 839 -63.24 14.22 9.93
C ASP A 839 -61.83 14.86 10.11
N ALA A 840 -61.18 14.63 11.25
CA ALA A 840 -59.80 15.05 11.48
C ALA A 840 -58.97 13.87 12.03
N ILE A 841 -57.72 13.85 11.70
CA ILE A 841 -56.76 12.85 12.25
C ILE A 841 -56.44 13.22 13.71
N ASP A 842 -56.53 12.26 14.59
CA ASP A 842 -56.03 12.36 15.96
C ASP A 842 -55.21 11.10 16.34
N VAL A 843 -54.43 11.19 17.39
CA VAL A 843 -53.58 10.11 17.90
C VAL A 843 -53.98 9.82 19.34
N VAL A 844 -54.37 8.59 19.63
CA VAL A 844 -54.87 8.14 20.93
C VAL A 844 -53.90 7.12 21.50
N VAL A 845 -53.70 7.17 22.83
CA VAL A 845 -52.98 6.12 23.54
C VAL A 845 -53.92 4.95 23.75
N LYS A 846 -53.48 3.74 23.43
CA LYS A 846 -54.28 2.52 23.44
C LYS A 846 -54.05 1.71 24.74
#